data_299a5d0c8fe3578ed578c40e82bfbf9b
#
_entry.id   299a5d0c8fe3578ed578c40e82bfbf9b
#
_cell.length_a   1.000
_cell.length_b   1.000
_cell.length_c   1.000
_cell.angle_alpha   90.00
_cell.angle_beta   90.00
_cell.angle_gamma   90.00
#
_symmetry.space_group_name_H-M   'P 1'
#
loop_
_entity.id
_entity.type
_entity.pdbx_description
1 polymer ?
#
loop_
_entity_poly.entity_id
_entity_poly.type
_entity_poly.pdbx_seq_one_letter_code
_entity_poly.pdbx_strand_id
1 'polypeptide(L)'
;MNTFSRFSLFCVGVVFTSLGLSSSVSAQKRAITPPSQQPRCFCGVNVTPNDDSAEQRSSTSHSAFAVRGVNNTTTAPTISDGVFREYRLAVYMTNEGFRSEQLNQDVSKVKAFWKELETFLNNIYVRDLGVRFTIVQDERLIEKSYKDSYAYDAGTKLINAAIGSDAYDIGIVVNYIEGGALQGLASPGGVKYHERKGWAIVNSQEMITIGHELGHLFGADHPFVGGAGLVGRCTEPKSGQSMMSYGYPYKEDFISLESLRMMQPVTKASDFKLPTEAKHTTPTNTAPRIDRSKMRAEYRVPKGTFFTIPVYATDAEQSSLLYAFNQFGCHSGNPATFPVFPPQHDAKLSFGRRYGGASMIANSDEIPVGNYQFWLSVSDALPVEEAIAKKQAPLYDGYIANVKVVNATPFKITSNIASQYAMGQKLTLKWSVDKTFFKEGSKVRVVMSDDFGETFSHVLVPSTANDGECELYLPQKLMEKFSTYFNIWFAGKGLIRLETIDDDFQYYDLSNNALVDGGIEVVKSPVTFEGLPTNNYLKLAADAPLPPAPQVTAKVNNAPVVPSFSETTEGNMTIRTWRVQQGEKVYGGQQFIEREAAETPEVPETPKEVKVQQITLTPSTSSVVVGESLTAAASLRSAKWW
;
A
#
# COMPACT_ATOMS: atom_id res chain seq x y z
N MET A 1 28.26 -28.84 -37.26
CA MET A 1 29.49 -28.58 -36.49
C MET A 1 29.23 -27.37 -35.63
N ASN A 2 28.62 -27.52 -34.48
CA ASN A 2 28.53 -26.46 -33.45
C ASN A 2 28.15 -27.12 -32.13
N THR A 3 29.09 -27.11 -31.26
CA THR A 3 29.03 -27.58 -29.88
C THR A 3 28.42 -26.50 -29.01
N PHE A 4 27.27 -26.77 -28.39
CA PHE A 4 26.75 -26.01 -27.27
C PHE A 4 27.21 -26.63 -25.96
N SER A 5 27.98 -25.86 -25.20
CA SER A 5 28.49 -26.22 -23.89
C SER A 5 27.47 -25.86 -22.83
N ARG A 6 27.23 -26.82 -21.93
CA ARG A 6 26.38 -26.69 -20.72
C ARG A 6 27.08 -25.82 -19.71
N PHE A 7 26.37 -24.87 -19.09
CA PHE A 7 26.79 -24.20 -17.86
C PHE A 7 26.00 -24.74 -16.66
N SER A 8 26.74 -25.37 -15.75
CA SER A 8 26.29 -25.69 -14.40
C SER A 8 26.46 -24.45 -13.52
N LEU A 9 25.43 -24.11 -12.76
CA LEU A 9 25.48 -23.03 -11.77
C LEU A 9 26.14 -23.55 -10.50
N PHE A 10 27.36 -23.08 -10.22
CA PHE A 10 27.98 -23.17 -8.91
C PHE A 10 27.80 -21.83 -8.20
N CYS A 11 27.33 -21.89 -6.94
CA CYS A 11 27.41 -20.76 -6.03
C CYS A 11 28.88 -20.48 -5.72
N VAL A 12 29.41 -19.38 -6.24
CA VAL A 12 30.72 -18.87 -5.87
C VAL A 12 30.57 -17.43 -5.46
N GLY A 13 30.98 -17.15 -4.21
CA GLY A 13 31.14 -15.79 -3.73
C GLY A 13 32.15 -15.04 -4.60
N VAL A 14 31.73 -13.96 -5.19
CA VAL A 14 32.58 -13.12 -6.04
C VAL A 14 33.03 -11.90 -5.25
N VAL A 15 34.33 -11.88 -4.99
CA VAL A 15 35.06 -10.67 -4.62
C VAL A 15 35.23 -9.86 -5.91
N PHE A 16 34.64 -8.68 -5.99
CA PHE A 16 34.88 -7.78 -7.11
C PHE A 16 36.08 -6.88 -6.83
N THR A 17 37.14 -7.07 -7.60
CA THR A 17 38.14 -6.04 -7.85
C THR A 17 37.70 -5.22 -9.05
N SER A 18 37.77 -3.91 -8.89
CA SER A 18 37.35 -2.87 -9.83
C SER A 18 38.11 -2.90 -11.15
N LEU A 19 37.39 -2.70 -12.26
CA LEU A 19 37.76 -1.78 -13.38
C LEU A 19 36.64 -1.74 -14.42
N GLY A 20 36.19 -0.53 -14.75
CA GLY A 20 35.59 -0.18 -16.06
C GLY A 20 34.11 0.18 -16.09
N LEU A 21 33.84 1.45 -16.04
CA LEU A 21 32.78 2.25 -16.69
C LEU A 21 31.55 1.52 -17.29
N SER A 22 30.44 1.60 -16.58
CA SER A 22 29.10 1.71 -17.20
C SER A 22 28.16 2.36 -16.20
N SER A 23 27.40 3.36 -16.65
CA SER A 23 26.36 4.08 -15.90
C SER A 23 25.24 3.12 -15.49
N SER A 24 25.33 2.57 -14.30
CA SER A 24 24.25 1.83 -13.67
C SER A 24 23.66 2.70 -12.56
N VAL A 25 22.38 2.99 -12.64
CA VAL A 25 21.57 3.46 -11.51
C VAL A 25 21.76 2.46 -10.38
N SER A 26 22.55 2.82 -9.37
CA SER A 26 22.78 1.95 -8.22
C SER A 26 21.58 2.03 -7.29
N ALA A 27 20.64 1.11 -7.43
CA ALA A 27 19.74 0.80 -6.34
C ALA A 27 20.61 0.35 -5.15
N GLN A 28 20.62 1.14 -4.07
CA GLN A 28 21.38 0.84 -2.86
C GLN A 28 20.97 -0.55 -2.36
N LYS A 29 21.92 -1.50 -2.37
CA LYS A 29 21.75 -2.79 -1.71
C LYS A 29 21.57 -2.53 -0.22
N ARG A 30 20.35 -2.65 0.30
CA ARG A 30 20.12 -2.71 1.74
C ARG A 30 20.81 -3.97 2.27
N ALA A 31 21.88 -3.81 3.01
CA ALA A 31 22.48 -4.92 3.75
C ALA A 31 21.48 -5.36 4.82
N ILE A 32 21.05 -6.62 4.78
CA ILE A 32 20.19 -7.19 5.82
C ILE A 32 21.07 -7.41 7.06
N THR A 33 21.02 -6.48 7.99
CA THR A 33 21.63 -6.65 9.30
C THR A 33 20.69 -7.45 10.19
N PRO A 34 21.16 -8.44 10.96
CA PRO A 34 20.31 -9.18 11.89
C PRO A 34 19.57 -8.23 12.85
N PRO A 35 18.36 -8.56 13.31
CA PRO A 35 17.49 -7.67 14.10
C PRO A 35 18.11 -7.10 15.38
N SER A 36 19.16 -7.71 15.92
CA SER A 36 19.84 -7.28 17.14
C SER A 36 20.91 -6.19 16.93
N GLN A 37 21.22 -5.82 15.68
CA GLN A 37 22.30 -4.88 15.35
C GLN A 37 21.87 -3.68 14.53
N GLN A 38 20.58 -3.51 14.24
CA GLN A 38 20.13 -2.33 13.50
C GLN A 38 20.07 -1.11 14.43
N PRO A 39 20.62 0.04 14.03
CA PRO A 39 20.47 1.27 14.79
C PRO A 39 18.99 1.63 14.89
N ARG A 40 18.51 1.83 16.12
CA ARG A 40 17.16 2.33 16.34
C ARG A 40 17.14 3.78 15.89
N CYS A 41 16.28 4.11 14.92
CA CYS A 41 16.05 5.49 14.55
C CYS A 41 15.37 6.19 15.73
N PHE A 42 16.08 7.11 16.39
CA PHE A 42 15.50 8.01 17.39
C PHE A 42 15.49 9.40 16.78
N CYS A 43 14.30 9.92 16.49
CA CYS A 43 14.11 11.31 16.16
C CYS A 43 13.61 12.03 17.43
N GLY A 44 14.27 13.12 17.79
CA GLY A 44 13.82 14.01 18.84
C GLY A 44 13.03 15.17 18.22
N VAL A 45 11.86 15.50 18.75
CA VAL A 45 11.14 16.70 18.40
C VAL A 45 11.32 17.70 19.53
N ASN A 46 12.04 18.79 19.28
CA ASN A 46 12.26 19.84 20.27
C ASN A 46 11.22 20.94 20.10
N VAL A 47 10.34 21.08 21.07
CA VAL A 47 9.45 22.23 21.20
C VAL A 47 10.20 23.29 21.99
N THR A 48 10.53 24.44 21.36
CA THR A 48 11.13 25.55 22.09
C THR A 48 10.13 26.14 23.09
N PRO A 49 10.54 26.49 24.32
CA PRO A 49 9.66 26.97 25.38
C PRO A 49 8.97 28.33 25.14
N ASN A 50 9.24 29.00 24.02
CA ASN A 50 8.79 30.38 23.76
C ASN A 50 7.77 30.50 22.63
N ASP A 51 6.91 29.50 22.43
CA ASP A 51 5.75 29.65 21.55
C ASP A 51 4.56 30.08 22.44
N ASP A 52 4.30 31.39 22.53
CA ASP A 52 3.22 31.98 23.36
C ASP A 52 1.80 31.57 22.92
N SER A 53 1.68 30.66 21.94
CA SER A 53 0.41 30.03 21.54
C SER A 53 0.18 28.63 22.15
N ALA A 54 1.14 28.12 22.94
CA ALA A 54 0.92 26.90 23.72
C ALA A 54 0.24 27.27 25.01
N GLU A 55 -1.10 27.21 25.06
CA GLU A 55 -1.85 27.23 26.31
C GLU A 55 -1.16 26.29 27.31
N GLN A 56 -0.74 26.91 28.44
CA GLN A 56 -0.17 26.23 29.60
C GLN A 56 -1.00 24.99 29.95
N ARG A 57 -0.55 23.81 29.57
CA ARG A 57 -1.01 22.58 30.19
C ARG A 57 -0.09 22.25 31.33
N SER A 58 -0.47 22.76 32.49
CA SER A 58 0.16 22.44 33.77
C SER A 58 0.16 20.92 33.99
N SER A 59 1.32 20.43 34.40
CA SER A 59 1.48 19.11 34.99
C SER A 59 0.70 19.03 36.31
N THR A 60 -0.56 18.64 36.27
CA THR A 60 -1.31 18.26 37.49
C THR A 60 -2.24 17.09 37.16
N SER A 61 -1.99 16.01 37.90
CA SER A 61 -2.90 14.92 38.23
C SER A 61 -3.43 14.05 37.08
N HIS A 62 -3.04 12.80 37.14
CA HIS A 62 -3.74 11.66 36.54
C HIS A 62 -5.19 11.63 37.07
N SER A 63 -6.07 12.38 36.46
CA SER A 63 -7.50 12.15 36.59
C SER A 63 -7.95 11.31 35.42
N ALA A 64 -8.56 10.18 35.74
CA ALA A 64 -9.21 9.27 34.81
C ALA A 64 -10.06 10.07 33.82
N PHE A 65 -9.56 10.25 32.58
CA PHE A 65 -10.42 10.68 31.49
C PHE A 65 -11.37 9.54 31.21
N ALA A 66 -12.60 9.70 31.67
CA ALA A 66 -13.71 8.88 31.23
C ALA A 66 -13.64 8.76 29.71
N VAL A 67 -13.66 7.51 29.23
CA VAL A 67 -13.82 7.18 27.83
C VAL A 67 -15.09 7.87 27.33
N ARG A 68 -14.95 9.09 26.80
CA ARG A 68 -16.00 9.67 25.97
C ARG A 68 -16.13 8.75 24.79
N GLY A 69 -17.34 8.22 24.63
CA GLY A 69 -17.68 7.27 23.58
C GLY A 69 -17.08 7.68 22.24
N VAL A 70 -16.68 6.69 21.47
CA VAL A 70 -16.24 6.85 20.10
C VAL A 70 -17.14 7.87 19.43
N ASN A 71 -16.62 9.09 19.18
CA ASN A 71 -17.34 10.05 18.37
C ASN A 71 -17.50 9.36 17.02
N ASN A 72 -18.72 8.96 16.68
CA ASN A 72 -19.06 8.43 15.37
C ASN A 72 -18.86 9.53 14.33
N THR A 73 -17.59 9.80 14.01
CA THR A 73 -17.23 10.71 12.94
C THR A 73 -17.51 9.96 11.65
N THR A 74 -18.52 10.39 10.92
CA THR A 74 -18.92 9.78 9.64
C THR A 74 -18.19 10.41 8.46
N THR A 75 -17.43 11.48 8.69
CA THR A 75 -16.76 12.25 7.64
C THR A 75 -15.25 12.05 7.72
N ALA A 76 -14.66 11.63 6.61
CA ALA A 76 -13.21 11.53 6.47
C ALA A 76 -12.56 12.94 6.48
N PRO A 77 -11.38 13.11 7.06
CA PRO A 77 -10.66 14.38 7.03
C PRO A 77 -10.25 14.79 5.61
N THR A 78 -10.17 16.10 5.37
CA THR A 78 -9.59 16.67 4.15
C THR A 78 -8.07 16.67 4.25
N ILE A 79 -7.37 16.17 3.23
CA ILE A 79 -5.90 16.02 3.20
C ILE A 79 -5.24 16.66 1.99
N SER A 80 -6.00 17.32 1.13
CA SER A 80 -5.50 18.13 0.01
C SER A 80 -6.37 19.35 -0.19
N ASP A 81 -5.77 20.45 -0.62
CA ASP A 81 -6.47 21.66 -1.06
C ASP A 81 -6.35 21.87 -2.58
N GLY A 82 -5.82 20.90 -3.31
CA GLY A 82 -5.66 20.94 -4.76
C GLY A 82 -4.59 21.92 -5.26
N VAL A 83 -3.73 22.41 -4.37
CA VAL A 83 -2.65 23.34 -4.75
C VAL A 83 -1.34 22.59 -4.85
N PHE A 84 -0.76 22.56 -6.04
CA PHE A 84 0.60 22.07 -6.28
C PHE A 84 1.60 23.15 -5.89
N ARG A 85 2.57 22.82 -5.05
CA ARG A 85 3.54 23.78 -4.49
C ARG A 85 4.96 23.39 -4.84
N GLU A 86 5.75 24.36 -5.28
CA GLU A 86 7.17 24.18 -5.60
C GLU A 86 8.03 24.90 -4.54
N TYR A 87 8.92 24.13 -3.89
CA TYR A 87 9.85 24.63 -2.88
C TYR A 87 11.29 24.48 -3.34
N ARG A 88 12.09 25.54 -3.16
CA ARG A 88 13.55 25.47 -3.29
C ARG A 88 14.10 24.89 -1.99
N LEU A 89 14.68 23.69 -2.06
CA LEU A 89 15.25 22.99 -0.91
C LEU A 89 16.76 23.21 -0.85
N ALA A 90 17.25 23.82 0.23
CA ALA A 90 18.69 23.92 0.51
C ALA A 90 19.13 22.75 1.38
N VAL A 91 20.02 21.93 0.85
CA VAL A 91 20.62 20.78 1.55
C VAL A 91 22.06 21.15 1.93
N TYR A 92 22.24 21.58 3.19
CA TYR A 92 23.55 21.94 3.71
C TYR A 92 24.31 20.68 4.12
N MET A 93 25.43 20.42 3.46
CA MET A 93 26.30 19.27 3.74
C MET A 93 27.39 19.70 4.72
N THR A 94 27.40 19.12 5.92
CA THR A 94 28.48 19.38 6.90
C THR A 94 29.80 18.81 6.44
N ASN A 95 30.90 19.19 7.10
CA ASN A 95 32.22 18.64 6.81
C ASN A 95 32.24 17.11 7.07
N GLU A 96 31.58 16.64 8.13
CA GLU A 96 31.48 15.22 8.46
C GLU A 96 30.68 14.47 7.38
N GLY A 97 29.55 15.03 6.93
CA GLY A 97 28.78 14.48 5.82
C GLY A 97 29.60 14.43 4.53
N PHE A 98 30.32 15.49 4.22
CA PHE A 98 31.18 15.58 3.02
C PHE A 98 32.35 14.56 3.06
N ARG A 99 32.88 14.26 4.26
CA ARG A 99 33.96 13.28 4.47
C ARG A 99 33.51 11.84 4.61
N SER A 100 32.21 11.58 4.66
CA SER A 100 31.68 10.23 4.73
C SER A 100 32.29 9.32 3.66
N GLU A 101 32.34 8.03 3.91
CA GLU A 101 32.87 7.04 2.95
C GLU A 101 32.15 7.12 1.59
N GLN A 102 30.85 7.37 1.62
CA GLN A 102 30.03 7.51 0.41
C GLN A 102 30.44 8.71 -0.45
N LEU A 103 30.65 9.88 0.15
CA LEU A 103 30.92 11.13 -0.57
C LEU A 103 32.42 11.41 -0.76
N ASN A 104 33.26 10.96 0.19
CA ASN A 104 34.72 10.98 0.13
C ASN A 104 35.30 12.35 -0.31
N GLN A 105 34.76 13.44 0.22
CA GLN A 105 35.17 14.82 -0.08
C GLN A 105 35.07 15.20 -1.57
N ASP A 106 34.22 14.52 -2.33
CA ASP A 106 34.03 14.78 -3.76
C ASP A 106 32.74 15.59 -4.00
N VAL A 107 32.91 16.82 -4.48
CA VAL A 107 31.80 17.73 -4.79
C VAL A 107 30.87 17.14 -5.86
N SER A 108 31.41 16.37 -6.81
CA SER A 108 30.60 15.75 -7.85
C SER A 108 29.66 14.67 -7.28
N LYS A 109 30.12 13.94 -6.28
CA LYS A 109 29.30 12.97 -5.55
C LYS A 109 28.21 13.64 -4.72
N VAL A 110 28.49 14.80 -4.10
CA VAL A 110 27.45 15.57 -3.40
C VAL A 110 26.37 16.04 -4.37
N LYS A 111 26.75 16.54 -5.55
CA LYS A 111 25.78 16.94 -6.58
C LYS A 111 24.96 15.75 -7.10
N ALA A 112 25.57 14.59 -7.27
CA ALA A 112 24.87 13.36 -7.62
C ALA A 112 23.88 12.96 -6.52
N PHE A 113 24.31 12.96 -5.25
CA PHE A 113 23.46 12.71 -4.10
C PHE A 113 22.27 13.70 -4.04
N TRP A 114 22.47 14.99 -4.26
CA TRP A 114 21.38 15.96 -4.32
C TRP A 114 20.37 15.64 -5.41
N LYS A 115 20.82 15.22 -6.59
CA LYS A 115 19.94 14.83 -7.69
C LYS A 115 19.12 13.57 -7.37
N GLU A 116 19.75 12.56 -6.79
CA GLU A 116 19.08 11.32 -6.35
C GLU A 116 18.07 11.63 -5.24
N LEU A 117 18.45 12.46 -4.27
CA LEU A 117 17.58 12.91 -3.18
C LEU A 117 16.37 13.70 -3.71
N GLU A 118 16.56 14.61 -4.67
CA GLU A 118 15.46 15.34 -5.31
C GLU A 118 14.45 14.38 -5.94
N THR A 119 14.94 13.38 -6.68
CA THR A 119 14.10 12.36 -7.30
C THR A 119 13.36 11.54 -6.24
N PHE A 120 14.06 11.07 -5.21
CA PHE A 120 13.48 10.29 -4.13
C PHE A 120 12.37 11.05 -3.40
N LEU A 121 12.63 12.29 -3.00
CA LEU A 121 11.66 13.12 -2.28
C LEU A 121 10.44 13.43 -3.15
N ASN A 122 10.64 13.76 -4.43
CA ASN A 122 9.55 14.09 -5.34
C ASN A 122 8.66 12.87 -5.62
N ASN A 123 9.22 11.66 -5.67
CA ASN A 123 8.42 10.43 -5.81
C ASN A 123 7.40 10.23 -4.68
N ILE A 124 7.66 10.79 -3.50
CA ILE A 124 6.78 10.69 -2.33
C ILE A 124 5.91 11.94 -2.19
N TYR A 125 6.55 13.11 -2.08
CA TYR A 125 5.87 14.35 -1.74
C TYR A 125 4.97 14.89 -2.86
N VAL A 126 5.32 14.68 -4.13
CA VAL A 126 4.46 15.04 -5.25
C VAL A 126 3.24 14.12 -5.29
N ARG A 127 3.44 12.81 -5.18
CA ARG A 127 2.35 11.83 -5.22
C ARG A 127 1.37 12.00 -4.06
N ASP A 128 1.89 12.21 -2.83
CA ASP A 128 1.06 12.16 -1.62
C ASP A 128 0.57 13.54 -1.16
N LEU A 129 1.35 14.61 -1.36
CA LEU A 129 1.07 15.94 -0.80
C LEU A 129 0.93 17.05 -1.87
N GLY A 130 1.31 16.79 -3.12
CA GLY A 130 1.35 17.82 -4.16
C GLY A 130 2.48 18.86 -3.95
N VAL A 131 3.56 18.45 -3.28
CA VAL A 131 4.74 19.29 -3.01
C VAL A 131 5.92 18.79 -3.82
N ARG A 132 6.49 19.67 -4.62
CA ARG A 132 7.73 19.45 -5.38
C ARG A 132 8.89 20.17 -4.73
N PHE A 133 10.01 19.49 -4.61
CA PHE A 133 11.29 20.08 -4.26
C PHE A 133 12.18 20.26 -5.49
N THR A 134 12.86 21.39 -5.54
CA THR A 134 14.01 21.63 -6.42
C THR A 134 15.22 21.92 -5.53
N ILE A 135 16.22 21.05 -5.53
CA ILE A 135 17.39 21.21 -4.67
C ILE A 135 18.31 22.30 -5.23
N VAL A 136 18.66 23.27 -4.38
CA VAL A 136 19.57 24.35 -4.71
C VAL A 136 20.98 23.81 -4.97
N GLN A 137 21.46 23.95 -6.20
CA GLN A 137 22.75 23.43 -6.66
C GLN A 137 23.89 24.43 -6.41
N ASP A 138 24.12 24.86 -5.17
CA ASP A 138 25.15 25.84 -4.80
C ASP A 138 26.23 25.19 -3.92
N GLU A 139 27.48 25.17 -4.41
CA GLU A 139 28.60 24.56 -3.70
C GLU A 139 28.94 25.23 -2.36
N ARG A 140 28.46 26.45 -2.10
CA ARG A 140 28.59 27.11 -0.79
C ARG A 140 27.82 26.42 0.30
N LEU A 141 26.87 25.52 -0.06
CA LEU A 141 26.17 24.65 0.86
C LEU A 141 27.00 23.44 1.31
N ILE A 142 28.21 23.24 0.75
CA ILE A 142 29.15 22.18 1.13
C ILE A 142 30.20 22.77 2.06
N GLU A 143 30.14 22.39 3.34
CA GLU A 143 31.12 22.85 4.31
C GLU A 143 32.42 22.05 4.21
N LYS A 144 33.53 22.78 3.94
CA LYS A 144 34.86 22.18 3.80
C LYS A 144 35.69 22.28 5.09
N SER A 145 35.24 23.10 6.06
CA SER A 145 35.92 23.33 7.33
C SER A 145 35.31 22.47 8.44
N TYR A 146 36.18 21.86 9.25
CA TYR A 146 35.73 21.06 10.38
C TYR A 146 35.07 21.92 11.47
N LYS A 147 33.98 21.41 12.08
CA LYS A 147 33.34 21.93 13.28
C LYS A 147 33.08 20.80 14.26
N ASP A 148 33.23 21.06 15.54
CA ASP A 148 33.08 20.03 16.58
C ASP A 148 31.64 19.52 16.71
N SER A 149 30.64 20.35 16.43
CA SER A 149 29.22 19.97 16.51
C SER A 149 28.32 20.98 15.80
N TYR A 150 27.11 20.53 15.47
CA TYR A 150 26.05 21.35 14.89
C TYR A 150 24.83 21.32 15.81
N ALA A 151 24.36 22.50 16.25
CA ALA A 151 23.09 22.61 16.93
C ALA A 151 21.95 22.36 15.93
N TYR A 152 20.90 21.66 16.35
CA TYR A 152 19.77 21.32 15.44
C TYR A 152 19.06 22.56 14.88
N ASP A 153 19.06 23.68 15.63
CA ASP A 153 18.44 24.96 15.26
C ASP A 153 19.40 25.87 14.45
N ALA A 154 20.62 25.45 14.20
CA ALA A 154 21.60 26.23 13.47
C ALA A 154 21.35 26.25 11.95
N GLY A 155 20.59 25.33 11.41
CA GLY A 155 20.47 25.10 9.96
C GLY A 155 20.06 26.36 9.20
N THR A 156 19.07 27.13 9.65
CA THR A 156 18.68 28.39 8.97
C THR A 156 19.86 29.39 8.95
N LYS A 157 20.59 29.52 10.06
CA LYS A 157 21.75 30.43 10.13
C LYS A 157 22.89 30.00 9.21
N LEU A 158 23.18 28.70 9.18
CA LEU A 158 24.23 28.13 8.32
C LEU A 158 23.90 28.34 6.84
N ILE A 159 22.68 28.02 6.43
CA ILE A 159 22.22 28.15 5.06
C ILE A 159 22.18 29.63 4.65
N ASN A 160 21.63 30.52 5.51
CA ASN A 160 21.59 31.95 5.23
C ASN A 160 23.01 32.57 5.08
N ALA A 161 23.97 32.13 5.89
CA ALA A 161 25.36 32.57 5.79
C ALA A 161 26.01 32.08 4.50
N ALA A 162 25.63 30.91 4.00
CA ALA A 162 26.18 30.34 2.78
C ALA A 162 25.61 30.98 1.51
N ILE A 163 24.29 31.10 1.39
CA ILE A 163 23.61 31.46 0.14
C ILE A 163 22.63 32.63 0.23
N GLY A 164 22.32 33.11 1.45
CA GLY A 164 21.30 34.14 1.70
C GLY A 164 19.91 33.58 1.94
N SER A 165 19.08 34.32 2.68
CA SER A 165 17.74 33.85 3.11
C SER A 165 16.75 33.69 1.95
N ASP A 166 16.91 34.46 0.88
CA ASP A 166 15.96 34.50 -0.25
C ASP A 166 16.27 33.45 -1.33
N ALA A 167 17.40 32.73 -1.17
CA ALA A 167 17.82 31.72 -2.14
C ALA A 167 17.10 30.38 -1.98
N TYR A 168 16.34 30.19 -0.88
CA TYR A 168 15.67 28.92 -0.58
C TYR A 168 14.39 29.12 0.25
N ASP A 169 13.49 28.15 0.22
CA ASP A 169 12.19 28.17 0.90
C ASP A 169 12.16 27.25 2.12
N ILE A 170 12.87 26.12 2.06
CA ILE A 170 13.04 25.15 3.13
C ILE A 170 14.47 24.62 3.12
N GLY A 171 15.01 24.24 4.27
CA GLY A 171 16.39 23.76 4.38
C GLY A 171 16.55 22.60 5.35
N ILE A 172 17.61 21.82 5.14
CA ILE A 172 18.01 20.73 6.03
C ILE A 172 19.53 20.63 6.06
N VAL A 173 20.07 20.27 7.23
CA VAL A 173 21.50 20.00 7.43
C VAL A 173 21.71 18.48 7.37
N VAL A 174 22.56 18.04 6.46
CA VAL A 174 22.97 16.64 6.34
C VAL A 174 24.35 16.49 6.96
N ASN A 175 24.37 15.86 8.10
CA ASN A 175 25.55 15.46 8.83
C ASN A 175 25.77 13.95 8.67
N TYR A 176 26.88 13.42 9.19
CA TYR A 176 27.12 11.98 9.25
C TYR A 176 27.81 11.63 10.58
N ILE A 177 27.18 10.74 11.35
CA ILE A 177 27.74 10.21 12.58
C ILE A 177 27.62 8.69 12.51
N GLU A 178 28.75 8.01 12.34
CA GLU A 178 28.79 6.55 12.27
C GLU A 178 28.30 5.94 13.60
N GLY A 179 27.30 5.05 13.53
CA GLY A 179 26.76 4.39 14.73
C GLY A 179 25.98 5.30 15.67
N GLY A 180 25.65 6.53 15.26
CA GLY A 180 24.89 7.48 16.06
C GLY A 180 23.47 6.99 16.36
N ALA A 181 23.06 7.07 17.64
CA ALA A 181 21.70 6.66 18.07
C ALA A 181 20.61 7.63 17.57
N LEU A 182 20.92 8.92 17.47
CA LEU A 182 20.02 9.96 16.97
C LEU A 182 20.23 10.11 15.45
N GLN A 183 19.23 9.70 14.66
CA GLN A 183 19.31 9.77 13.19
C GLN A 183 18.92 11.14 12.66
N GLY A 184 18.03 11.85 13.33
CA GLY A 184 17.61 13.18 12.90
C GLY A 184 16.80 13.93 13.96
N LEU A 185 16.60 15.22 13.71
CA LEU A 185 15.82 16.12 14.55
C LEU A 185 15.32 17.30 13.71
N ALA A 186 14.06 17.67 13.85
CA ALA A 186 13.48 18.81 13.17
C ALA A 186 12.48 19.60 14.02
N SER A 187 12.23 20.87 13.62
CA SER A 187 11.22 21.73 14.25
C SER A 187 9.84 21.47 13.62
N PRO A 188 8.85 20.99 14.37
CA PRO A 188 7.51 20.74 13.80
C PRO A 188 6.90 22.02 13.24
N GLY A 189 6.46 21.96 11.97
CA GLY A 189 5.86 23.09 11.29
C GLY A 189 6.82 24.24 11.01
N GLY A 190 8.13 24.01 11.05
CA GLY A 190 9.17 25.01 10.84
C GLY A 190 9.07 25.73 9.50
N VAL A 191 8.51 25.10 8.47
CA VAL A 191 8.30 25.70 7.15
C VAL A 191 7.47 26.98 7.18
N LYS A 192 6.63 27.18 8.18
CA LYS A 192 5.84 28.42 8.35
C LYS A 192 6.67 29.65 8.77
N TYR A 193 7.86 29.46 9.32
CA TYR A 193 8.65 30.51 9.94
C TYR A 193 9.94 30.76 9.18
N HIS A 194 10.29 32.03 8.95
CA HIS A 194 11.53 32.38 8.25
C HIS A 194 12.78 31.92 9.02
N GLU A 195 12.75 32.03 10.36
CA GLU A 195 13.84 31.67 11.25
C GLU A 195 13.97 30.15 11.48
N ARG A 196 12.92 29.38 11.21
CA ARG A 196 12.88 27.92 11.47
C ARG A 196 12.82 27.08 10.20
N LYS A 197 12.78 27.69 9.03
CA LYS A 197 12.63 26.97 7.73
C LYS A 197 13.76 26.00 7.42
N GLY A 198 14.89 26.09 8.10
CA GLY A 198 16.04 25.20 8.00
C GLY A 198 16.36 24.48 9.33
N TRP A 199 15.46 24.45 10.31
CA TRP A 199 15.67 23.74 11.58
C TRP A 199 15.37 22.26 11.42
N ALA A 200 16.18 21.59 10.62
CA ALA A 200 16.23 20.15 10.51
C ALA A 200 17.68 19.72 10.32
N ILE A 201 18.09 18.67 11.01
CA ILE A 201 19.39 18.03 10.88
C ILE A 201 19.21 16.52 10.85
N VAL A 202 19.96 15.85 10.00
CA VAL A 202 20.09 14.40 9.97
C VAL A 202 21.54 14.02 10.21
N ASN A 203 21.78 12.90 10.91
CA ASN A 203 23.11 12.31 11.13
C ASN A 203 23.33 11.10 10.23
N SER A 204 22.57 11.00 9.15
CA SER A 204 22.60 9.92 8.18
C SER A 204 22.40 10.47 6.77
N GLN A 205 22.95 9.82 5.78
CA GLN A 205 22.71 10.10 4.36
C GLN A 205 21.59 9.24 3.76
N GLU A 206 20.82 8.56 4.60
CA GLU A 206 19.64 7.82 4.15
C GLU A 206 18.54 8.79 3.72
N MET A 207 18.11 8.69 2.47
CA MET A 207 17.12 9.62 1.87
C MET A 207 15.78 9.57 2.59
N ILE A 208 15.37 8.40 3.09
CA ILE A 208 14.12 8.23 3.86
C ILE A 208 14.17 8.99 5.20
N THR A 209 15.35 9.07 5.84
CA THR A 209 15.53 9.85 7.08
C THR A 209 15.46 11.35 6.78
N ILE A 210 16.04 11.81 5.66
CA ILE A 210 15.93 13.20 5.21
C ILE A 210 14.45 13.53 4.92
N GLY A 211 13.74 12.67 4.21
CA GLY A 211 12.30 12.82 3.96
C GLY A 211 11.48 12.91 5.24
N HIS A 212 11.80 12.10 6.25
CA HIS A 212 11.17 12.09 7.56
C HIS A 212 11.33 13.45 8.27
N GLU A 213 12.55 13.98 8.36
CA GLU A 213 12.80 15.28 9.02
C GLU A 213 12.13 16.45 8.27
N LEU A 214 12.11 16.39 6.93
CA LEU A 214 11.31 17.34 6.14
C LEU A 214 9.82 17.23 6.46
N GLY A 215 9.30 16.02 6.68
CA GLY A 215 7.92 15.80 7.11
C GLY A 215 7.59 16.52 8.42
N HIS A 216 8.50 16.52 9.40
CA HIS A 216 8.35 17.32 10.61
C HIS A 216 8.33 18.82 10.32
N LEU A 217 9.17 19.33 9.44
CA LEU A 217 9.11 20.73 9.02
C LEU A 217 7.75 21.11 8.42
N PHE A 218 7.08 20.16 7.74
CA PHE A 218 5.70 20.32 7.27
C PHE A 218 4.65 20.02 8.34
N GLY A 219 5.03 19.71 9.59
CA GLY A 219 4.13 19.58 10.73
C GLY A 219 3.61 18.18 11.01
N ALA A 220 4.12 17.16 10.33
CA ALA A 220 3.80 15.79 10.69
C ALA A 220 4.43 15.40 12.03
N ASP A 221 3.72 14.59 12.79
CA ASP A 221 4.19 13.92 14.00
C ASP A 221 4.37 12.43 13.71
N HIS A 222 4.90 11.67 14.67
CA HIS A 222 5.03 10.23 14.55
C HIS A 222 3.65 9.55 14.70
N PRO A 223 3.19 8.75 13.72
CA PRO A 223 1.84 8.16 13.76
C PRO A 223 1.75 6.83 14.54
N PHE A 224 2.72 6.50 15.41
CA PHE A 224 2.81 5.23 16.12
C PHE A 224 3.03 5.41 17.63
N VAL A 225 2.90 4.32 18.40
CA VAL A 225 3.13 4.33 19.87
C VAL A 225 4.62 4.27 20.17
N GLY A 226 5.09 5.19 21.03
CA GLY A 226 6.49 5.22 21.50
C GLY A 226 7.40 6.14 20.72
N GLY A 227 6.89 6.90 19.78
CA GLY A 227 7.58 8.07 19.24
C GLY A 227 7.72 9.11 20.35
N ALA A 228 8.91 9.71 20.50
CA ALA A 228 9.25 10.58 21.61
C ALA A 228 8.26 11.77 21.73
N GLY A 229 7.33 11.66 22.68
CA GLY A 229 6.79 12.79 23.39
C GLY A 229 5.64 13.57 22.78
N LEU A 230 5.11 13.26 21.60
CA LEU A 230 4.03 14.04 21.02
C LEU A 230 2.70 13.29 20.94
N VAL A 231 1.63 14.06 21.07
CA VAL A 231 0.24 13.58 21.20
C VAL A 231 -0.34 13.33 19.80
N GLY A 232 0.39 12.56 18.97
CA GLY A 232 -0.12 12.10 17.69
C GLY A 232 -1.20 11.03 17.86
N ARG A 233 -2.00 10.85 16.84
CA ARG A 233 -2.88 9.68 16.75
C ARG A 233 -2.03 8.47 16.39
N CYS A 234 -2.09 7.43 17.22
CA CYS A 234 -1.32 6.19 17.00
C CYS A 234 -2.03 5.32 15.97
N THR A 235 -2.01 5.74 14.72
CA THR A 235 -2.71 5.10 13.58
C THR A 235 -1.89 4.01 12.90
N GLU A 236 -0.67 3.79 13.37
CA GLU A 236 0.21 2.71 12.93
C GLU A 236 0.62 1.84 14.12
N PRO A 237 0.59 0.50 13.99
CA PRO A 237 0.97 -0.40 15.08
C PRO A 237 2.49 -0.45 15.27
N LYS A 238 2.93 -0.84 16.48
CA LYS A 238 4.35 -1.01 16.84
C LYS A 238 5.14 0.27 16.58
N SER A 239 6.22 0.21 15.80
CA SER A 239 7.03 1.37 15.40
C SER A 239 6.59 1.98 14.06
N GLY A 240 5.46 1.56 13.53
CA GLY A 240 4.90 2.02 12.26
C GLY A 240 5.75 1.70 11.05
N GLN A 241 5.37 2.19 9.87
CA GLN A 241 6.05 1.87 8.62
C GLN A 241 6.11 2.97 7.60
N SER A 242 5.14 3.89 7.63
CA SER A 242 5.20 5.03 6.73
C SER A 242 6.47 5.86 6.96
N MET A 243 6.76 6.77 6.07
CA MET A 243 7.93 7.64 6.15
C MET A 243 8.06 8.34 7.50
N MET A 244 6.94 8.76 8.12
CA MET A 244 6.93 9.41 9.44
C MET A 244 7.05 8.47 10.63
N SER A 245 7.23 7.18 10.40
CA SER A 245 7.42 6.16 11.42
C SER A 245 8.88 5.75 11.57
N TYR A 246 9.21 4.93 12.60
CA TYR A 246 10.58 4.46 12.79
C TYR A 246 10.90 3.20 11.98
N GLY A 247 9.87 2.50 11.51
CA GLY A 247 9.98 1.33 10.63
C GLY A 247 10.70 0.15 11.28
N TYR A 248 10.00 -0.92 11.55
CA TYR A 248 10.64 -2.16 11.94
C TYR A 248 9.97 -3.33 11.20
N PRO A 249 10.75 -4.07 10.43
CA PRO A 249 12.17 -3.94 10.12
C PRO A 249 12.52 -2.89 9.05
N TYR A 250 11.56 -2.28 8.34
CA TYR A 250 11.81 -1.29 7.27
C TYR A 250 10.77 -0.17 7.26
N LYS A 251 11.19 1.03 6.88
CA LYS A 251 10.29 2.12 6.46
C LYS A 251 9.91 1.93 5.00
N GLU A 252 8.70 2.37 4.66
CA GLU A 252 8.21 2.40 3.28
C GLU A 252 8.08 3.83 2.76
N ASP A 253 8.22 4.00 1.45
CA ASP A 253 8.34 5.29 0.78
C ASP A 253 6.95 5.89 0.49
N PHE A 254 6.22 6.25 1.56
CA PHE A 254 4.92 6.93 1.48
C PHE A 254 4.61 7.73 2.74
N ILE A 255 3.70 8.69 2.60
CA ILE A 255 3.14 9.47 3.72
C ILE A 255 1.77 8.88 4.06
N SER A 256 1.57 8.49 5.32
CA SER A 256 0.28 7.95 5.76
C SER A 256 -0.81 9.03 5.76
N LEU A 257 -2.09 8.62 5.67
CA LEU A 257 -3.22 9.56 5.64
C LEU A 257 -3.26 10.47 6.87
N GLU A 258 -2.89 9.95 8.05
CA GLU A 258 -2.82 10.76 9.26
C GLU A 258 -1.70 11.80 9.20
N SER A 259 -0.53 11.43 8.66
CA SER A 259 0.56 12.39 8.45
C SER A 259 0.17 13.47 7.43
N LEU A 260 -0.50 13.11 6.32
CA LEU A 260 -1.05 14.07 5.36
C LEU A 260 -2.03 15.03 6.00
N ARG A 261 -2.93 14.52 6.88
CA ARG A 261 -3.88 15.35 7.62
C ARG A 261 -3.19 16.41 8.49
N MET A 262 -2.04 16.08 9.06
CA MET A 262 -1.25 17.01 9.85
C MET A 262 -0.45 17.99 8.99
N MET A 263 0.11 17.52 7.88
CA MET A 263 0.97 18.31 7.00
C MET A 263 0.17 19.36 6.20
N GLN A 264 -1.00 19.01 5.70
CA GLN A 264 -1.77 19.85 4.81
C GLN A 264 -2.07 21.26 5.35
N PRO A 265 -2.54 21.45 6.62
CA PRO A 265 -2.77 22.78 7.18
C PRO A 265 -1.47 23.61 7.31
N VAL A 266 -0.35 22.95 7.63
CA VAL A 266 0.97 23.61 7.76
C VAL A 266 1.49 24.03 6.38
N THR A 267 1.33 23.17 5.38
CA THR A 267 1.67 23.47 3.98
C THR A 267 0.89 24.68 3.48
N LYS A 268 -0.42 24.70 3.69
CA LYS A 268 -1.27 25.85 3.36
C LYS A 268 -0.87 27.12 4.13
N ALA A 269 -0.58 26.98 5.43
CA ALA A 269 -0.16 28.11 6.25
C ALA A 269 1.22 28.69 5.85
N SER A 270 2.03 27.97 5.06
CA SER A 270 3.32 28.46 4.57
C SER A 270 3.22 29.21 3.23
N ASP A 271 2.06 29.27 2.60
CA ASP A 271 1.82 29.84 1.26
C ASP A 271 2.19 31.34 1.15
N PHE A 272 2.16 32.09 2.26
CA PHE A 272 2.56 33.50 2.26
C PHE A 272 4.05 33.71 1.94
N LYS A 273 4.87 32.68 2.15
CA LYS A 273 6.32 32.71 1.89
C LYS A 273 6.66 32.28 0.45
N LEU A 274 5.78 31.55 -0.20
CA LEU A 274 5.98 31.13 -1.57
C LEU A 274 5.53 32.21 -2.54
N PRO A 275 6.30 32.51 -3.60
CA PRO A 275 5.84 33.38 -4.66
C PRO A 275 4.63 32.78 -5.37
N THR A 276 3.83 33.64 -6.00
CA THR A 276 2.59 33.20 -6.67
C THR A 276 2.85 32.16 -7.75
N GLU A 277 3.94 32.31 -8.48
CA GLU A 277 4.40 31.41 -9.53
C GLU A 277 4.85 30.02 -9.05
N ALA A 278 5.02 29.84 -7.75
CA ALA A 278 5.35 28.55 -7.13
C ALA A 278 4.09 27.82 -6.61
N LYS A 279 2.89 28.37 -6.81
CA LYS A 279 1.61 27.79 -6.38
C LYS A 279 0.68 27.66 -7.57
N HIS A 280 0.24 26.44 -7.83
CA HIS A 280 -0.55 26.12 -9.02
C HIS A 280 -1.82 25.37 -8.64
N THR A 281 -2.91 25.74 -9.28
CA THR A 281 -4.17 24.99 -9.23
C THR A 281 -4.51 24.52 -10.62
N THR A 282 -5.11 23.33 -10.73
CA THR A 282 -5.60 22.76 -11.99
C THR A 282 -7.13 22.79 -11.98
N PRO A 283 -7.77 23.85 -12.49
CA PRO A 283 -9.22 24.03 -12.35
C PRO A 283 -10.06 22.93 -13.01
N THR A 284 -9.48 22.22 -13.99
CA THR A 284 -10.14 21.10 -14.68
C THR A 284 -10.02 19.79 -13.93
N ASN A 285 -9.16 19.69 -12.91
CA ASN A 285 -9.04 18.49 -12.09
C ASN A 285 -10.14 18.47 -11.04
N THR A 286 -10.88 17.36 -10.96
CA THR A 286 -11.92 17.13 -9.95
C THR A 286 -11.54 15.96 -9.05
N ALA A 287 -12.00 15.98 -7.79
CA ALA A 287 -11.68 14.91 -6.87
C ALA A 287 -12.39 13.61 -7.27
N PRO A 288 -11.72 12.46 -7.14
CA PRO A 288 -12.38 11.17 -7.31
C PRO A 288 -13.55 11.04 -6.33
N ARG A 289 -14.49 10.16 -6.66
CA ARG A 289 -15.70 9.95 -5.84
C ARG A 289 -15.86 8.50 -5.47
N ILE A 290 -15.93 8.23 -4.16
CA ILE A 290 -16.30 6.91 -3.63
C ILE A 290 -17.83 6.76 -3.74
N ASP A 291 -18.27 5.68 -4.36
CA ASP A 291 -19.70 5.31 -4.41
C ASP A 291 -20.15 4.76 -3.03
N ARG A 292 -20.63 5.66 -2.20
CA ARG A 292 -21.07 5.36 -0.84
C ARG A 292 -22.26 4.41 -0.78
N SER A 293 -23.03 4.29 -1.87
CA SER A 293 -24.19 3.38 -1.94
C SER A 293 -23.77 1.91 -1.99
N LYS A 294 -22.55 1.63 -2.46
CA LYS A 294 -21.96 0.29 -2.50
C LYS A 294 -21.16 -0.05 -1.24
N MET A 295 -20.89 0.95 -0.38
CA MET A 295 -20.18 0.73 0.87
C MET A 295 -21.15 0.20 1.94
N ARG A 296 -20.69 -0.74 2.76
CA ARG A 296 -21.53 -1.31 3.84
C ARG A 296 -21.59 -0.39 5.04
N ALA A 297 -22.74 -0.34 5.70
CA ALA A 297 -22.90 0.36 6.98
C ALA A 297 -21.99 -0.24 8.07
N GLU A 298 -21.81 -1.57 8.07
CA GLU A 298 -20.92 -2.32 8.96
C GLU A 298 -20.37 -3.54 8.23
N TYR A 299 -19.07 -3.76 8.34
CA TYR A 299 -18.38 -4.99 7.93
C TYR A 299 -18.17 -5.87 9.16
N ARG A 300 -18.61 -7.13 9.09
CA ARG A 300 -18.45 -8.08 10.20
C ARG A 300 -17.37 -9.08 9.88
N VAL A 301 -16.47 -9.36 10.83
CA VAL A 301 -15.30 -10.21 10.65
C VAL A 301 -15.19 -11.18 11.83
N PRO A 302 -14.96 -12.48 11.64
CA PRO A 302 -14.58 -13.38 12.72
C PRO A 302 -13.25 -12.95 13.34
N LYS A 303 -13.07 -13.08 14.65
CA LYS A 303 -11.75 -12.85 15.27
C LYS A 303 -10.65 -13.65 14.57
N GLY A 304 -9.43 -13.16 14.58
CA GLY A 304 -8.31 -13.87 14.00
C GLY A 304 -8.45 -14.17 12.50
N THR A 305 -9.14 -13.31 11.75
CA THR A 305 -9.39 -13.48 10.32
C THR A 305 -8.91 -12.26 9.54
N PHE A 306 -8.14 -12.46 8.50
CA PHE A 306 -7.80 -11.41 7.53
C PHE A 306 -8.98 -11.15 6.58
N PHE A 307 -9.09 -9.92 6.12
CA PHE A 307 -10.18 -9.52 5.22
C PHE A 307 -9.75 -8.44 4.24
N THR A 308 -10.55 -8.26 3.17
CA THR A 308 -10.39 -7.17 2.23
C THR A 308 -11.66 -6.33 2.16
N ILE A 309 -11.53 -5.02 2.04
CA ILE A 309 -12.67 -4.12 1.79
C ILE A 309 -12.51 -3.55 0.37
N PRO A 310 -13.48 -3.80 -0.54
CA PRO A 310 -13.50 -3.15 -1.83
C PRO A 310 -13.90 -1.68 -1.68
N VAL A 311 -13.21 -0.80 -2.40
CA VAL A 311 -13.53 0.63 -2.49
C VAL A 311 -13.98 0.92 -3.92
N TYR A 312 -15.25 1.26 -4.08
CA TYR A 312 -15.81 1.60 -5.39
C TYR A 312 -15.67 3.10 -5.61
N ALA A 313 -14.83 3.49 -6.55
CA ALA A 313 -14.60 4.89 -6.85
C ALA A 313 -14.49 5.13 -8.35
N THR A 314 -14.81 6.34 -8.75
CA THR A 314 -14.69 6.83 -10.12
C THR A 314 -14.12 8.23 -10.11
N ASP A 315 -13.48 8.60 -11.20
CA ASP A 315 -12.97 9.93 -11.45
C ASP A 315 -13.38 10.36 -12.89
N ALA A 316 -13.57 11.66 -13.10
CA ALA A 316 -14.01 12.18 -14.39
C ALA A 316 -12.87 12.27 -15.40
N GLU A 317 -11.65 12.49 -14.91
CA GLU A 317 -10.46 12.76 -15.72
C GLU A 317 -9.54 11.53 -15.82
N GLN A 318 -9.63 10.60 -14.85
CA GLN A 318 -8.69 9.50 -14.72
C GLN A 318 -9.36 8.17 -14.46
N SER A 319 -8.82 7.11 -15.08
CA SER A 319 -9.21 5.71 -14.81
C SER A 319 -8.30 4.98 -13.82
N SER A 320 -7.07 5.49 -13.62
CA SER A 320 -6.10 4.90 -12.70
C SER A 320 -6.07 5.69 -11.40
N LEU A 321 -6.60 5.10 -10.33
CA LEU A 321 -6.70 5.71 -9.01
C LEU A 321 -5.77 5.01 -8.03
N LEU A 322 -5.39 5.70 -6.96
CA LEU A 322 -4.63 5.14 -5.85
C LEU A 322 -5.50 5.04 -4.61
N TYR A 323 -5.43 3.89 -3.94
CA TYR A 323 -6.21 3.56 -2.75
C TYR A 323 -5.31 3.37 -1.55
N ALA A 324 -5.70 3.91 -0.39
CA ALA A 324 -4.98 3.79 0.86
C ALA A 324 -5.94 3.71 2.04
N PHE A 325 -5.46 3.31 3.21
CA PHE A 325 -6.23 3.38 4.44
C PHE A 325 -5.36 3.63 5.67
N ASN A 326 -5.99 4.15 6.71
CA ASN A 326 -5.48 4.16 8.08
C ASN A 326 -6.57 3.66 9.05
N GLN A 327 -6.17 3.00 10.12
CA GLN A 327 -7.09 2.77 11.23
C GLN A 327 -7.41 4.11 11.87
N PHE A 328 -8.70 4.39 12.11
CA PHE A 328 -9.20 5.69 12.55
C PHE A 328 -9.57 5.68 14.04
N GLY A 329 -9.49 6.85 14.69
CA GLY A 329 -9.85 6.97 16.12
C GLY A 329 -8.80 6.42 17.10
N CYS A 330 -7.63 6.03 16.63
CA CYS A 330 -6.55 5.51 17.45
C CYS A 330 -5.81 6.61 18.22
N HIS A 331 -5.29 6.28 19.40
CA HIS A 331 -4.49 7.15 20.25
C HIS A 331 -3.57 6.31 21.14
N SER A 332 -2.71 6.92 21.94
CA SER A 332 -1.72 6.22 22.78
C SER A 332 -2.30 5.18 23.74
N GLY A 333 -3.51 5.39 24.25
CA GLY A 333 -4.23 4.43 25.11
C GLY A 333 -5.02 3.36 24.34
N ASN A 334 -5.17 3.51 23.00
CA ASN A 334 -5.82 2.58 22.10
C ASN A 334 -5.16 2.66 20.72
N PRO A 335 -3.93 2.12 20.60
CA PRO A 335 -3.16 2.22 19.36
C PRO A 335 -3.75 1.36 18.25
N ALA A 336 -3.33 1.63 17.02
CA ALA A 336 -3.73 0.82 15.87
C ALA A 336 -3.26 -0.62 15.99
N THR A 337 -4.11 -1.52 15.54
CA THR A 337 -3.82 -2.95 15.37
C THR A 337 -3.37 -3.26 13.95
N PHE A 338 -3.96 -2.55 12.97
CA PHE A 338 -3.77 -2.85 11.55
C PHE A 338 -2.66 -1.98 10.96
N PRO A 339 -1.70 -2.61 10.25
CA PRO A 339 -0.64 -1.90 9.55
C PRO A 339 -1.21 -1.08 8.39
N VAL A 340 -0.48 -0.03 8.03
CA VAL A 340 -0.72 0.77 6.83
C VAL A 340 0.21 0.31 5.70
N PHE A 341 -0.17 0.59 4.47
CA PHE A 341 0.58 0.22 3.28
C PHE A 341 0.71 1.41 2.34
N PRO A 342 1.71 1.42 1.44
CA PRO A 342 1.78 2.40 0.36
C PRO A 342 0.47 2.45 -0.43
N PRO A 343 0.08 3.62 -0.96
CA PRO A 343 -1.05 3.73 -1.88
C PRO A 343 -0.89 2.75 -3.05
N GLN A 344 -1.97 2.06 -3.40
CA GLN A 344 -2.00 1.00 -4.41
C GLN A 344 -3.11 1.21 -5.44
N HIS A 345 -2.94 0.66 -6.65
CA HIS A 345 -3.97 0.71 -7.69
C HIS A 345 -5.10 -0.31 -7.49
N ASP A 346 -4.87 -1.36 -6.71
CA ASP A 346 -5.93 -2.32 -6.39
C ASP A 346 -6.95 -1.67 -5.44
N ALA A 347 -8.19 -1.59 -5.88
CA ALA A 347 -9.30 -1.08 -5.10
C ALA A 347 -9.72 -2.00 -3.94
N LYS A 348 -9.23 -3.24 -3.88
CA LYS A 348 -9.44 -4.17 -2.76
C LYS A 348 -8.35 -3.97 -1.71
N LEU A 349 -8.66 -3.20 -0.68
CA LEU A 349 -7.74 -2.95 0.41
C LEU A 349 -7.67 -4.15 1.36
N SER A 350 -6.48 -4.67 1.59
CA SER A 350 -6.24 -5.84 2.46
C SER A 350 -5.95 -5.42 3.90
N PHE A 351 -6.73 -5.95 4.85
CA PHE A 351 -6.59 -5.72 6.29
C PHE A 351 -6.02 -6.96 6.95
N GLY A 352 -4.73 -6.93 7.18
CA GLY A 352 -4.03 -8.06 7.74
C GLY A 352 -2.62 -8.14 7.23
N ARG A 353 -2.27 -9.29 6.65
CA ARG A 353 -0.92 -9.54 6.16
C ARG A 353 -0.79 -9.15 4.71
N ARG A 354 0.13 -8.22 4.44
CA ARG A 354 0.70 -8.02 3.11
C ARG A 354 2.06 -8.68 3.07
N TYR A 355 2.27 -9.52 2.07
CA TYR A 355 3.59 -10.05 1.79
C TYR A 355 4.42 -8.99 1.08
N GLY A 356 5.71 -8.99 1.34
CA GLY A 356 6.59 -8.01 0.74
C GLY A 356 6.83 -6.75 1.55
N GLY A 357 5.98 -6.42 2.51
CA GLY A 357 6.17 -5.33 3.46
C GLY A 357 6.66 -5.83 4.82
N ALA A 358 7.40 -5.00 5.52
CA ALA A 358 7.89 -5.32 6.84
C ALA A 358 6.84 -5.16 7.93
N SER A 359 5.69 -4.57 7.60
CA SER A 359 4.57 -4.37 8.50
C SER A 359 3.58 -5.46 8.36
N MET A 360 3.55 -6.28 9.33
CA MET A 360 2.65 -7.40 9.31
C MET A 360 1.96 -7.50 10.64
N ILE A 361 0.64 -7.71 10.59
CA ILE A 361 0.07 -8.59 11.57
C ILE A 361 0.63 -9.96 11.20
N ALA A 362 1.66 -10.38 11.91
CA ALA A 362 2.36 -11.63 11.61
C ALA A 362 1.44 -12.83 11.70
N ASN A 363 0.43 -12.76 12.57
CA ASN A 363 -0.55 -13.78 12.81
C ASN A 363 -1.95 -13.13 12.91
N SER A 364 -2.93 -13.70 12.22
CA SER A 364 -4.32 -13.25 12.33
C SER A 364 -4.87 -13.33 13.76
N ASP A 365 -4.31 -14.18 14.61
CA ASP A 365 -4.67 -14.26 16.04
C ASP A 365 -4.44 -12.95 16.80
N GLU A 366 -3.63 -12.03 16.26
CA GLU A 366 -3.42 -10.68 16.80
C GLU A 366 -4.62 -9.73 16.54
N ILE A 367 -5.66 -10.15 15.81
CA ILE A 367 -6.87 -9.36 15.55
C ILE A 367 -7.93 -9.66 16.64
N PRO A 368 -8.05 -8.82 17.67
CA PRO A 368 -8.96 -9.05 18.78
C PRO A 368 -10.41 -8.67 18.42
N VAL A 369 -11.35 -9.25 19.17
CA VAL A 369 -12.76 -8.82 19.13
C VAL A 369 -12.86 -7.34 19.50
N GLY A 370 -13.62 -6.58 18.70
CA GLY A 370 -13.79 -5.15 18.91
C GLY A 370 -14.48 -4.43 17.77
N ASN A 371 -14.72 -3.14 17.98
CA ASN A 371 -15.22 -2.24 16.95
C ASN A 371 -14.06 -1.39 16.43
N TYR A 372 -13.88 -1.36 15.15
CA TYR A 372 -12.82 -0.63 14.45
C TYR A 372 -13.42 0.33 13.45
N GLN A 373 -12.75 1.45 13.25
CA GLN A 373 -13.03 2.37 12.15
C GLN A 373 -11.80 2.47 11.27
N PHE A 374 -12.01 2.49 9.96
CA PHE A 374 -10.95 2.67 8.99
C PHE A 374 -11.27 3.86 8.11
N TRP A 375 -10.32 4.75 7.99
CA TRP A 375 -10.35 5.80 6.99
C TRP A 375 -9.82 5.21 5.68
N LEU A 376 -10.74 4.92 4.75
CA LEU A 376 -10.44 4.51 3.38
C LEU A 376 -10.30 5.77 2.54
N SER A 377 -9.32 5.82 1.68
CA SER A 377 -9.05 6.98 0.83
C SER A 377 -8.81 6.54 -0.62
N VAL A 378 -9.23 7.38 -1.55
CA VAL A 378 -8.91 7.28 -2.97
C VAL A 378 -8.35 8.60 -3.44
N SER A 379 -7.32 8.56 -4.28
CA SER A 379 -6.73 9.75 -4.89
C SER A 379 -6.56 9.59 -6.41
N ASP A 380 -6.55 10.73 -7.08
CA ASP A 380 -6.29 10.91 -8.52
C ASP A 380 -4.82 11.24 -8.81
N ALA A 381 -3.91 10.86 -7.90
CA ALA A 381 -2.49 11.15 -8.05
C ALA A 381 -1.95 10.63 -9.39
N LEU A 382 -1.40 11.54 -10.17
CA LEU A 382 -0.73 11.23 -11.44
C LEU A 382 0.64 10.59 -11.20
N PRO A 383 1.20 9.88 -12.20
CA PRO A 383 2.62 9.59 -12.23
C PRO A 383 3.44 10.87 -11.98
N VAL A 384 4.48 10.78 -11.17
CA VAL A 384 5.19 11.95 -10.61
C VAL A 384 5.67 12.91 -11.69
N GLU A 385 6.25 12.41 -12.79
CA GLU A 385 6.71 13.23 -13.90
C GLU A 385 5.56 13.99 -14.58
N GLU A 386 4.42 13.34 -14.73
CA GLU A 386 3.22 13.95 -15.30
C GLU A 386 2.60 15.00 -14.35
N ALA A 387 2.54 14.71 -13.05
CA ALA A 387 2.09 15.64 -12.01
C ALA A 387 2.95 16.92 -12.01
N ILE A 388 4.27 16.77 -12.11
CA ILE A 388 5.22 17.90 -12.20
C ILE A 388 5.00 18.69 -13.49
N ALA A 389 4.84 18.01 -14.63
CA ALA A 389 4.65 18.68 -15.92
C ALA A 389 3.33 19.46 -15.98
N LYS A 390 2.27 18.89 -15.43
CA LYS A 390 0.93 19.52 -15.34
C LYS A 390 0.78 20.46 -14.15
N LYS A 391 1.71 20.45 -13.20
CA LYS A 391 1.62 21.15 -11.91
C LYS A 391 0.32 20.85 -11.17
N GLN A 392 -0.02 19.58 -11.12
CA GLN A 392 -1.27 19.07 -10.57
C GLN A 392 -1.02 18.37 -9.24
N ALA A 393 -1.66 18.89 -8.17
CA ALA A 393 -1.69 18.22 -6.87
C ALA A 393 -2.72 17.09 -6.87
N PRO A 394 -2.50 16.01 -6.09
CA PRO A 394 -3.50 14.97 -5.91
C PRO A 394 -4.72 15.53 -5.16
N LEU A 395 -5.91 15.12 -5.59
CA LEU A 395 -7.16 15.32 -4.88
C LEU A 395 -7.62 13.98 -4.28
N TYR A 396 -8.40 14.07 -3.22
CA TYR A 396 -8.79 12.90 -2.44
C TYR A 396 -10.28 12.89 -2.14
N ASP A 397 -10.89 11.70 -2.15
CA ASP A 397 -12.13 11.41 -1.43
C ASP A 397 -11.85 10.38 -0.34
N GLY A 398 -12.66 10.39 0.72
CA GLY A 398 -12.49 9.51 1.86
C GLY A 398 -13.81 8.98 2.40
N TYR A 399 -13.75 7.80 3.00
CA TYR A 399 -14.87 7.12 3.63
C TYR A 399 -14.44 6.49 4.97
N ILE A 400 -15.27 6.64 6.01
CA ILE A 400 -15.04 5.96 7.29
C ILE A 400 -15.83 4.66 7.32
N ALA A 401 -15.13 3.54 7.18
CA ALA A 401 -15.70 2.21 7.24
C ALA A 401 -15.75 1.71 8.69
N ASN A 402 -16.90 1.16 9.11
CA ASN A 402 -17.06 0.52 10.41
C ASN A 402 -16.86 -0.99 10.25
N VAL A 403 -15.95 -1.56 11.06
CA VAL A 403 -15.66 -2.99 11.07
C VAL A 403 -15.88 -3.52 12.48
N LYS A 404 -16.68 -4.57 12.60
CA LYS A 404 -16.95 -5.28 13.86
C LYS A 404 -16.32 -6.66 13.82
N VAL A 405 -15.26 -6.84 14.59
CA VAL A 405 -14.67 -8.15 14.82
C VAL A 405 -15.46 -8.87 15.91
N VAL A 406 -16.03 -10.01 15.57
CA VAL A 406 -16.93 -10.77 16.44
C VAL A 406 -16.27 -12.06 16.95
N ASN A 407 -16.78 -12.60 18.07
CA ASN A 407 -16.30 -13.85 18.63
C ASN A 407 -16.90 -15.07 17.88
N ALA A 408 -16.47 -15.22 16.63
CA ALA A 408 -16.76 -16.38 15.78
C ALA A 408 -15.48 -17.17 15.53
N THR A 409 -15.61 -18.43 15.08
CA THR A 409 -14.44 -19.25 14.71
C THR A 409 -13.66 -18.56 13.57
N PRO A 410 -12.34 -18.40 13.70
CA PRO A 410 -11.53 -17.78 12.66
C PRO A 410 -11.63 -18.51 11.31
N PHE A 411 -11.62 -17.76 10.22
CA PHE A 411 -11.40 -18.30 8.88
C PHE A 411 -9.88 -18.40 8.66
N LYS A 412 -9.33 -19.61 8.80
CA LYS A 412 -7.89 -19.79 8.89
C LYS A 412 -7.45 -21.16 8.37
N ILE A 413 -6.37 -21.20 7.59
CA ILE A 413 -5.72 -22.44 7.16
C ILE A 413 -5.18 -23.18 8.39
N THR A 414 -5.61 -24.44 8.55
CA THR A 414 -5.23 -25.31 9.67
C THR A 414 -4.30 -26.44 9.25
N SER A 415 -4.13 -26.68 7.95
CA SER A 415 -3.16 -27.65 7.43
C SER A 415 -1.75 -27.26 7.85
N ASN A 416 -0.97 -28.24 8.27
CA ASN A 416 0.48 -28.08 8.38
C ASN A 416 1.07 -28.13 6.95
N ILE A 417 1.35 -26.96 6.39
CA ILE A 417 1.95 -26.82 5.07
C ILE A 417 3.46 -26.99 5.22
N ALA A 418 4.04 -28.00 4.55
CA ALA A 418 5.48 -28.21 4.54
C ALA A 418 6.21 -27.07 3.80
N SER A 419 7.49 -26.89 4.11
CA SER A 419 8.33 -25.88 3.43
C SER A 419 8.69 -26.27 1.99
N GLN A 420 8.52 -27.56 1.61
CA GLN A 420 8.90 -28.07 0.31
C GLN A 420 7.90 -29.09 -0.23
N TYR A 421 7.54 -28.95 -1.50
CA TYR A 421 6.74 -29.90 -2.27
C TYR A 421 7.30 -30.08 -3.67
N ALA A 422 6.98 -31.20 -4.32
CA ALA A 422 7.32 -31.37 -5.73
C ALA A 422 6.26 -30.73 -6.65
N MET A 423 6.67 -30.30 -7.83
CA MET A 423 5.77 -29.81 -8.88
C MET A 423 4.66 -30.84 -9.16
N GLY A 424 3.42 -30.37 -9.29
CA GLY A 424 2.26 -31.22 -9.51
C GLY A 424 1.89 -32.15 -8.35
N GLN A 425 2.53 -32.05 -7.20
CA GLN A 425 2.18 -32.86 -6.02
C GLN A 425 0.80 -32.45 -5.51
N LYS A 426 -0.03 -33.47 -5.21
CA LYS A 426 -1.33 -33.28 -4.56
C LYS A 426 -1.15 -32.85 -3.12
N LEU A 427 -1.96 -31.89 -2.69
CA LEU A 427 -2.06 -31.38 -1.32
C LEU A 427 -3.52 -31.37 -0.89
N THR A 428 -3.81 -31.75 0.36
CA THR A 428 -5.10 -31.51 1.00
C THR A 428 -4.97 -30.25 1.86
N LEU A 429 -5.67 -29.19 1.47
CA LEU A 429 -5.73 -27.95 2.24
C LEU A 429 -6.94 -28.04 3.18
N LYS A 430 -6.70 -27.76 4.47
CA LYS A 430 -7.76 -27.70 5.50
C LYS A 430 -7.80 -26.32 6.13
N TRP A 431 -9.00 -25.87 6.50
CA TRP A 431 -9.21 -24.59 7.17
C TRP A 431 -10.33 -24.67 8.20
N SER A 432 -10.32 -23.75 9.15
CA SER A 432 -11.42 -23.55 10.09
C SER A 432 -12.50 -22.67 9.46
N VAL A 433 -13.75 -22.99 9.72
CA VAL A 433 -14.93 -22.25 9.25
C VAL A 433 -16.02 -22.25 10.30
N ASP A 434 -16.61 -21.09 10.56
CA ASP A 434 -17.78 -20.97 11.43
C ASP A 434 -19.06 -21.08 10.60
N LYS A 435 -19.72 -22.24 10.66
CA LYS A 435 -20.96 -22.50 9.91
C LYS A 435 -22.15 -21.64 10.37
N THR A 436 -22.04 -20.95 11.52
CA THR A 436 -23.08 -20.02 11.99
C THR A 436 -22.84 -18.61 11.50
N PHE A 437 -21.58 -18.29 11.13
CA PHE A 437 -21.18 -17.02 10.59
C PHE A 437 -21.30 -16.95 9.06
N PHE A 438 -20.79 -17.98 8.37
CA PHE A 438 -20.87 -18.09 6.92
C PHE A 438 -22.22 -18.68 6.50
N LYS A 439 -22.76 -18.19 5.39
CA LYS A 439 -24.02 -18.71 4.82
C LYS A 439 -23.82 -20.16 4.35
N GLU A 440 -24.87 -20.94 4.43
CA GLU A 440 -24.91 -22.24 3.76
C GLU A 440 -24.68 -22.06 2.25
N GLY A 441 -23.89 -22.94 1.67
CA GLY A 441 -23.49 -22.86 0.26
C GLY A 441 -22.42 -21.81 -0.06
N SER A 442 -21.83 -21.15 0.97
CA SER A 442 -20.70 -20.24 0.75
C SER A 442 -19.52 -20.97 0.10
N LYS A 443 -18.77 -20.25 -0.73
CA LYS A 443 -17.69 -20.78 -1.55
C LYS A 443 -16.36 -20.08 -1.26
N VAL A 444 -15.30 -20.83 -1.51
CA VAL A 444 -13.92 -20.34 -1.43
C VAL A 444 -13.16 -20.69 -2.70
N ARG A 445 -12.08 -19.97 -2.93
CA ARG A 445 -11.06 -20.33 -3.92
C ARG A 445 -9.69 -20.45 -3.28
N VAL A 446 -8.81 -21.18 -3.93
CA VAL A 446 -7.41 -21.30 -3.53
C VAL A 446 -6.54 -20.81 -4.68
N VAL A 447 -5.69 -19.86 -4.39
CA VAL A 447 -4.75 -19.29 -5.35
C VAL A 447 -3.33 -19.33 -4.79
N MET A 448 -2.33 -19.21 -5.65
CA MET A 448 -0.93 -19.20 -5.26
C MET A 448 -0.18 -18.05 -5.92
N SER A 449 0.65 -17.40 -5.15
CA SER A 449 1.61 -16.41 -5.60
C SER A 449 2.97 -17.06 -5.83
N ASP A 450 3.74 -16.58 -6.80
CA ASP A 450 5.15 -16.90 -7.01
C ASP A 450 6.05 -15.64 -6.99
N ASP A 451 5.50 -14.50 -6.51
CA ASP A 451 6.15 -13.20 -6.40
C ASP A 451 5.98 -12.59 -4.98
N PHE A 452 6.04 -13.43 -3.96
CA PHE A 452 5.92 -13.03 -2.56
C PHE A 452 4.58 -12.37 -2.17
N GLY A 453 3.49 -12.71 -2.87
CA GLY A 453 2.16 -12.21 -2.56
C GLY A 453 1.87 -10.84 -3.16
N GLU A 454 2.70 -10.36 -4.09
CA GLU A 454 2.38 -9.18 -4.90
C GLU A 454 1.19 -9.48 -5.81
N THR A 455 1.21 -10.66 -6.46
CA THR A 455 0.09 -11.17 -7.24
C THR A 455 -0.21 -12.64 -6.92
N PHE A 456 -1.46 -13.07 -7.11
CA PHE A 456 -1.89 -14.45 -6.96
C PHE A 456 -2.35 -15.00 -8.31
N SER A 457 -1.39 -15.25 -9.18
CA SER A 457 -1.63 -15.58 -10.59
C SER A 457 -1.96 -17.05 -10.85
N HIS A 458 -1.59 -17.95 -9.93
CA HIS A 458 -1.87 -19.37 -10.09
C HIS A 458 -3.20 -19.73 -9.41
N VAL A 459 -4.21 -20.07 -10.18
CA VAL A 459 -5.48 -20.58 -9.67
C VAL A 459 -5.32 -22.07 -9.39
N LEU A 460 -5.28 -22.46 -8.11
CA LEU A 460 -5.19 -23.87 -7.70
C LEU A 460 -6.57 -24.53 -7.65
N VAL A 461 -7.56 -23.83 -7.07
CA VAL A 461 -8.97 -24.23 -7.03
C VAL A 461 -9.81 -22.96 -7.22
N PRO A 462 -10.49 -22.77 -8.35
CA PRO A 462 -11.21 -21.53 -8.64
C PRO A 462 -12.48 -21.37 -7.78
N SER A 463 -13.10 -22.50 -7.37
CA SER A 463 -14.31 -22.50 -6.54
C SER A 463 -14.51 -23.87 -5.91
N THR A 464 -14.76 -23.90 -4.61
CA THR A 464 -15.19 -25.10 -3.86
C THR A 464 -16.09 -24.68 -2.69
N ALA A 465 -16.79 -25.63 -2.07
CA ALA A 465 -17.58 -25.35 -0.89
C ALA A 465 -16.69 -24.84 0.26
N ASN A 466 -17.22 -23.93 1.08
CA ASN A 466 -16.56 -23.47 2.30
C ASN A 466 -16.90 -24.44 3.45
N ASP A 467 -16.48 -25.69 3.33
CA ASP A 467 -16.80 -26.80 4.25
C ASP A 467 -15.63 -27.22 5.15
N GLY A 468 -14.42 -26.66 4.89
CA GLY A 468 -13.24 -26.85 5.73
C GLY A 468 -12.10 -27.64 5.09
N GLU A 469 -12.27 -28.21 3.88
CA GLU A 469 -11.17 -28.87 3.19
C GLU A 469 -11.34 -28.92 1.66
N CYS A 470 -10.23 -28.96 0.94
CA CYS A 470 -10.21 -29.28 -0.49
C CYS A 470 -8.91 -29.97 -0.89
N GLU A 471 -8.96 -30.67 -2.01
CA GLU A 471 -7.79 -31.23 -2.68
C GLU A 471 -7.33 -30.30 -3.79
N LEU A 472 -6.02 -30.11 -3.91
CA LEU A 472 -5.41 -29.31 -4.96
C LEU A 472 -4.11 -29.95 -5.47
N TYR A 473 -3.67 -29.52 -6.63
CA TYR A 473 -2.35 -29.88 -7.18
C TYR A 473 -1.50 -28.62 -7.30
N LEU A 474 -0.25 -28.69 -6.85
CA LEU A 474 0.69 -27.59 -7.01
C LEU A 474 1.02 -27.36 -8.49
N PRO A 475 1.41 -26.15 -8.88
CA PRO A 475 1.74 -25.85 -10.28
C PRO A 475 2.85 -26.73 -10.81
N GLN A 476 2.80 -27.05 -12.12
CA GLN A 476 3.85 -27.79 -12.81
C GLN A 476 5.12 -26.94 -13.00
N LYS A 477 5.02 -25.64 -12.85
CA LYS A 477 6.11 -24.68 -12.97
C LYS A 477 5.75 -23.43 -12.17
N LEU A 478 6.67 -22.95 -11.36
CA LEU A 478 6.68 -21.56 -10.87
C LEU A 478 7.64 -20.75 -11.74
N MET A 479 7.26 -19.53 -12.02
CA MET A 479 8.13 -18.63 -12.78
C MET A 479 9.07 -17.92 -11.83
N GLU A 480 10.32 -17.74 -12.25
CA GLU A 480 11.20 -16.78 -11.60
C GLU A 480 10.63 -15.39 -11.86
N LYS A 481 10.33 -14.66 -10.80
CA LYS A 481 9.85 -13.29 -10.86
C LYS A 481 10.77 -12.37 -10.08
N PHE A 482 10.93 -11.18 -10.61
CA PHE A 482 11.65 -10.12 -9.92
C PHE A 482 10.67 -9.35 -9.04
N SER A 483 10.92 -9.34 -7.73
CA SER A 483 10.19 -8.45 -6.85
C SER A 483 10.81 -7.06 -6.88
N THR A 484 10.04 -6.08 -7.33
CA THR A 484 10.44 -4.68 -7.31
C THR A 484 10.58 -4.17 -5.89
N TYR A 485 9.79 -4.72 -4.97
CA TYR A 485 9.80 -4.34 -3.56
C TYR A 485 11.09 -4.75 -2.86
N PHE A 486 11.56 -6.02 -3.06
CA PHE A 486 12.78 -6.52 -2.46
C PHE A 486 14.02 -6.31 -3.31
N ASN A 487 13.85 -5.89 -4.58
CA ASN A 487 14.91 -5.79 -5.57
C ASN A 487 15.71 -7.10 -5.72
N ILE A 488 15.01 -8.24 -5.67
CA ILE A 488 15.58 -9.59 -5.81
C ILE A 488 14.71 -10.49 -6.69
N TRP A 489 15.34 -11.49 -7.28
CA TRP A 489 14.66 -12.55 -7.99
C TRP A 489 14.21 -13.65 -7.03
N PHE A 490 12.95 -14.04 -7.13
CA PHE A 490 12.39 -15.19 -6.44
C PHE A 490 12.23 -16.34 -7.41
N ALA A 491 12.82 -17.49 -7.09
CA ALA A 491 12.73 -18.69 -7.89
C ALA A 491 12.14 -19.83 -7.06
N GLY A 492 11.09 -20.46 -7.60
CA GLY A 492 10.55 -21.71 -7.06
C GLY A 492 9.87 -21.65 -5.70
N LYS A 493 9.57 -20.45 -5.17
CA LYS A 493 8.86 -20.30 -3.89
C LYS A 493 7.45 -19.74 -4.10
N GLY A 494 6.48 -20.33 -3.43
CA GLY A 494 5.08 -19.97 -3.56
C GLY A 494 4.38 -19.70 -2.24
N LEU A 495 3.32 -18.89 -2.30
CA LEU A 495 2.46 -18.56 -1.18
C LEU A 495 1.02 -18.92 -1.52
N ILE A 496 0.40 -19.81 -0.74
CA ILE A 496 -1.01 -20.18 -0.93
C ILE A 496 -1.89 -19.18 -0.20
N ARG A 497 -2.94 -18.71 -0.88
CA ARG A 497 -4.02 -17.91 -0.32
C ARG A 497 -5.35 -18.65 -0.49
N LEU A 498 -6.06 -18.80 0.61
CA LEU A 498 -7.44 -19.23 0.68
C LEU A 498 -8.31 -17.98 0.85
N GLU A 499 -9.34 -17.81 0.04
CA GLU A 499 -10.25 -16.66 0.17
C GLU A 499 -11.69 -16.99 -0.21
N THR A 500 -12.65 -16.29 0.40
CA THR A 500 -14.07 -16.39 0.05
C THR A 500 -14.35 -15.67 -1.27
N ILE A 501 -15.35 -16.15 -2.04
CA ILE A 501 -15.69 -15.61 -3.37
C ILE A 501 -17.16 -15.25 -3.55
N ASP A 502 -17.98 -15.37 -2.50
CA ASP A 502 -19.42 -15.07 -2.59
C ASP A 502 -19.72 -13.58 -2.64
N ASP A 503 -18.73 -12.75 -2.35
CA ASP A 503 -18.86 -11.31 -2.16
C ASP A 503 -17.55 -10.60 -2.49
N ASP A 504 -17.62 -9.33 -2.84
CA ASP A 504 -16.45 -8.48 -3.04
C ASP A 504 -15.70 -8.16 -1.73
N PHE A 505 -16.41 -8.17 -0.60
CA PHE A 505 -15.83 -8.20 0.73
C PHE A 505 -15.41 -9.62 1.05
N GLN A 506 -14.12 -9.86 1.11
CA GLN A 506 -13.56 -11.20 1.20
C GLN A 506 -12.86 -11.44 2.54
N TYR A 507 -13.00 -12.65 3.06
CA TYR A 507 -12.14 -13.17 4.11
C TYR A 507 -11.04 -14.00 3.47
N TYR A 508 -9.84 -13.94 4.03
CA TYR A 508 -8.72 -14.71 3.50
C TYR A 508 -7.75 -15.15 4.57
N ASP A 509 -6.93 -16.14 4.25
CA ASP A 509 -5.75 -16.52 5.00
C ASP A 509 -4.61 -16.94 4.05
N LEU A 510 -3.39 -16.91 4.57
CA LEU A 510 -2.18 -17.22 3.85
C LEU A 510 -1.46 -18.40 4.50
N SER A 511 -0.80 -19.24 3.70
CA SER A 511 0.01 -20.32 4.22
C SER A 511 1.10 -19.82 5.17
N ASN A 512 1.29 -20.52 6.30
CA ASN A 512 2.14 -20.06 7.41
C ASN A 512 3.64 -20.02 7.10
N ASN A 513 4.11 -20.75 6.11
CA ASN A 513 5.56 -20.90 5.79
C ASN A 513 6.19 -19.64 5.22
N ALA A 514 5.37 -18.70 4.91
CA ALA A 514 5.74 -17.46 4.28
C ALA A 514 6.68 -16.58 5.12
N LEU A 515 6.60 -16.64 6.46
CA LEU A 515 7.36 -15.74 7.35
C LEU A 515 8.79 -16.20 7.64
N VAL A 516 9.00 -17.50 7.68
CA VAL A 516 10.28 -18.07 8.16
C VAL A 516 11.22 -18.36 6.99
N ASP A 517 10.67 -18.90 5.88
CA ASP A 517 11.46 -19.45 4.78
C ASP A 517 11.16 -18.80 3.42
N GLY A 518 10.38 -17.72 3.39
CA GLY A 518 10.03 -17.02 2.16
C GLY A 518 9.01 -17.74 1.26
N GLY A 519 8.27 -18.73 1.80
CA GLY A 519 7.22 -19.45 1.08
C GLY A 519 7.51 -20.94 0.90
N ILE A 520 6.62 -21.59 0.14
CA ILE A 520 6.71 -23.01 -0.20
C ILE A 520 7.72 -23.17 -1.35
N GLU A 521 8.79 -23.92 -1.15
CA GLU A 521 9.69 -24.30 -2.21
C GLU A 521 9.03 -25.39 -3.08
N VAL A 522 8.90 -25.14 -4.38
CA VAL A 522 8.34 -26.11 -5.32
C VAL A 522 9.49 -26.70 -6.17
N VAL A 523 9.91 -27.91 -5.80
CA VAL A 523 11.07 -28.59 -6.40
C VAL A 523 10.66 -29.46 -7.57
N LYS A 524 11.69 -29.91 -8.33
CA LYS A 524 11.50 -30.80 -9.47
C LYS A 524 10.74 -32.06 -9.05
N SER A 525 9.73 -32.42 -9.84
CA SER A 525 8.92 -33.62 -9.65
C SER A 525 9.62 -34.88 -10.19
N PRO A 526 9.49 -36.03 -9.52
CA PRO A 526 9.83 -37.31 -10.12
C PRO A 526 8.86 -37.73 -11.23
N VAL A 527 7.68 -37.08 -11.30
CA VAL A 527 6.67 -37.27 -12.34
C VAL A 527 6.59 -36.03 -13.20
N THR A 528 6.75 -36.21 -14.52
CA THR A 528 6.59 -35.14 -15.51
C THR A 528 5.37 -35.40 -16.35
N PHE A 529 4.65 -34.35 -16.69
CA PHE A 529 3.49 -34.36 -17.57
C PHE A 529 3.78 -33.57 -18.84
N GLU A 530 3.33 -34.08 -19.98
CA GLU A 530 3.34 -33.36 -21.25
C GLU A 530 1.89 -33.23 -21.74
N GLY A 531 1.53 -32.06 -22.23
CA GLY A 531 0.17 -31.77 -22.72
C GLY A 531 -0.83 -31.31 -21.68
N LEU A 532 -0.42 -31.13 -20.41
CA LEU A 532 -1.30 -30.45 -19.43
C LEU A 532 -1.58 -29.00 -19.89
N PRO A 533 -2.81 -28.51 -19.71
CA PRO A 533 -3.17 -27.14 -20.06
C PRO A 533 -2.28 -26.13 -19.34
N THR A 534 -1.70 -25.20 -20.06
CA THR A 534 -0.95 -24.07 -19.49
C THR A 534 -1.88 -23.07 -18.82
N ASN A 535 -3.09 -22.88 -19.37
CA ASN A 535 -4.19 -22.18 -18.72
C ASN A 535 -5.11 -23.24 -18.09
N ASN A 536 -5.02 -23.38 -16.78
CA ASN A 536 -5.80 -24.37 -16.03
C ASN A 536 -7.19 -23.90 -15.61
N TYR A 537 -7.56 -22.63 -15.90
CA TYR A 537 -8.88 -22.09 -15.64
C TYR A 537 -9.44 -21.33 -16.85
N LEU A 538 -10.52 -21.85 -17.41
CA LEU A 538 -11.20 -21.31 -18.58
C LEU A 538 -12.60 -20.85 -18.21
N LYS A 539 -13.00 -19.68 -18.71
CA LYS A 539 -14.39 -19.25 -18.70
C LYS A 539 -14.98 -19.39 -20.11
N LEU A 540 -16.16 -19.96 -20.19
CA LEU A 540 -16.90 -20.15 -21.42
C LEU A 540 -18.27 -19.50 -21.31
N ALA A 541 -18.79 -18.99 -22.42
CA ALA A 541 -20.20 -18.57 -22.49
C ALA A 541 -21.13 -19.75 -22.12
N ALA A 542 -22.33 -19.44 -21.65
CA ALA A 542 -23.28 -20.41 -21.12
C ALA A 542 -23.59 -21.58 -22.07
N ASP A 543 -23.66 -21.29 -23.37
CA ASP A 543 -24.01 -22.21 -24.45
C ASP A 543 -22.80 -22.76 -25.21
N ALA A 544 -21.58 -22.27 -24.90
CA ALA A 544 -20.37 -22.71 -25.61
C ALA A 544 -20.10 -24.20 -25.39
N PRO A 545 -19.71 -24.97 -26.43
CA PRO A 545 -19.37 -26.37 -26.27
C PRO A 545 -18.10 -26.52 -25.44
N LEU A 546 -18.04 -27.58 -24.62
CA LEU A 546 -16.79 -27.91 -23.93
C LEU A 546 -15.68 -28.23 -24.97
N PRO A 547 -14.49 -27.62 -24.85
CA PRO A 547 -13.37 -27.99 -25.68
C PRO A 547 -12.99 -29.46 -25.43
N PRO A 548 -12.43 -30.17 -26.41
CA PRO A 548 -11.96 -31.55 -26.22
C PRO A 548 -10.91 -31.58 -25.10
N ALA A 549 -10.89 -32.69 -24.35
CA ALA A 549 -9.86 -32.87 -23.32
C ALA A 549 -8.48 -33.01 -24.00
N PRO A 550 -7.44 -32.30 -23.54
CA PRO A 550 -6.12 -32.43 -24.08
C PRO A 550 -5.55 -33.83 -23.86
N GLN A 551 -4.76 -34.28 -24.84
CA GLN A 551 -4.02 -35.53 -24.70
C GLN A 551 -2.83 -35.31 -23.77
N VAL A 552 -2.84 -35.95 -22.63
CA VAL A 552 -1.79 -35.81 -21.61
C VAL A 552 -1.05 -37.13 -21.46
N THR A 553 0.27 -37.06 -21.52
CA THR A 553 1.18 -38.17 -21.25
C THR A 553 1.98 -37.88 -19.99
N ALA A 554 2.52 -38.92 -19.36
CA ALA A 554 3.35 -38.75 -18.15
C ALA A 554 4.56 -39.69 -18.18
N LYS A 555 5.59 -39.32 -17.43
CA LYS A 555 6.80 -40.12 -17.19
C LYS A 555 7.11 -40.12 -15.71
N VAL A 556 7.46 -41.27 -15.16
CA VAL A 556 7.99 -41.45 -13.81
C VAL A 556 9.46 -41.80 -13.94
N ASN A 557 10.35 -40.93 -13.42
CA ASN A 557 11.80 -41.08 -13.55
C ASN A 557 12.22 -41.37 -15.03
N ASN A 558 11.62 -40.62 -15.96
CA ASN A 558 11.78 -40.76 -17.43
C ASN A 558 11.15 -42.01 -18.07
N ALA A 559 10.57 -42.93 -17.31
CA ALA A 559 9.82 -44.03 -17.87
C ALA A 559 8.38 -43.64 -18.19
N PRO A 560 7.84 -43.92 -19.38
CA PRO A 560 6.47 -43.54 -19.74
C PRO A 560 5.45 -44.29 -18.89
N VAL A 561 4.42 -43.55 -18.46
CA VAL A 561 3.27 -44.09 -17.74
C VAL A 561 1.98 -43.44 -18.28
N VAL A 562 0.87 -44.15 -18.17
CA VAL A 562 -0.43 -43.62 -18.58
C VAL A 562 -1.07 -42.94 -17.34
N PRO A 563 -1.31 -41.62 -17.38
CA PRO A 563 -2.02 -40.96 -16.28
C PRO A 563 -3.48 -41.39 -16.26
N SER A 564 -4.05 -41.57 -15.07
CA SER A 564 -5.48 -41.70 -14.93
C SER A 564 -6.16 -40.36 -15.20
N PHE A 565 -7.27 -40.39 -15.92
CA PHE A 565 -8.07 -39.22 -16.27
C PHE A 565 -9.45 -39.31 -15.65
N SER A 566 -9.95 -38.20 -15.12
CA SER A 566 -11.33 -38.05 -14.71
C SER A 566 -11.86 -36.67 -15.13
N GLU A 567 -13.15 -36.64 -15.50
CA GLU A 567 -13.89 -35.40 -15.77
C GLU A 567 -15.16 -35.44 -14.90
N THR A 568 -15.39 -34.40 -14.14
CA THR A 568 -16.56 -34.23 -13.28
C THR A 568 -17.16 -32.87 -13.50
N THR A 569 -18.48 -32.74 -13.37
CA THR A 569 -19.18 -31.46 -13.48
C THR A 569 -19.98 -31.20 -12.21
N GLU A 570 -19.73 -30.07 -11.58
CA GLU A 570 -20.41 -29.60 -10.38
C GLU A 570 -20.99 -28.21 -10.63
N GLY A 571 -22.30 -28.12 -10.76
CA GLY A 571 -22.96 -26.88 -11.15
C GLY A 571 -22.53 -26.41 -12.53
N ASN A 572 -21.95 -25.22 -12.61
CA ASN A 572 -21.42 -24.62 -13.85
C ASN A 572 -19.92 -24.90 -14.08
N MET A 573 -19.28 -25.68 -13.20
CA MET A 573 -17.85 -25.98 -13.26
C MET A 573 -17.59 -27.40 -13.73
N THR A 574 -16.84 -27.58 -14.81
CA THR A 574 -16.29 -28.87 -15.24
C THR A 574 -14.84 -28.96 -14.82
N ILE A 575 -14.49 -30.04 -14.12
CA ILE A 575 -13.16 -30.28 -13.57
C ILE A 575 -12.56 -31.50 -14.25
N ARG A 576 -11.45 -31.32 -14.94
CA ARG A 576 -10.64 -32.38 -15.54
C ARG A 576 -9.40 -32.60 -14.69
N THR A 577 -9.11 -33.86 -14.35
CA THR A 577 -7.96 -34.20 -13.53
C THR A 577 -7.17 -35.33 -14.17
N TRP A 578 -5.87 -35.10 -14.33
CA TRP A 578 -4.88 -36.11 -14.72
C TRP A 578 -3.99 -36.41 -13.53
N ARG A 579 -3.77 -37.68 -13.21
CA ARG A 579 -3.01 -38.07 -12.02
C ARG A 579 -2.17 -39.33 -12.24
N VAL A 580 -1.03 -39.38 -11.55
CA VAL A 580 -0.14 -40.53 -11.45
C VAL A 580 0.18 -40.77 -9.98
N GLN A 581 -0.02 -41.99 -9.51
CA GLN A 581 0.38 -42.44 -8.19
C GLN A 581 1.82 -42.90 -8.21
N GLN A 582 2.66 -42.39 -7.30
CA GLN A 582 4.02 -42.88 -7.09
C GLN A 582 4.31 -43.05 -5.59
N GLY A 583 4.38 -44.29 -5.12
CA GLY A 583 4.43 -44.59 -3.70
C GLY A 583 3.16 -44.07 -3.00
N GLU A 584 3.35 -43.35 -1.90
CA GLU A 584 2.25 -42.72 -1.16
C GLU A 584 1.81 -41.38 -1.74
N LYS A 585 2.57 -40.81 -2.68
CA LYS A 585 2.30 -39.48 -3.24
C LYS A 585 1.53 -39.57 -4.56
N VAL A 586 0.64 -38.61 -4.76
CA VAL A 586 -0.09 -38.42 -6.02
C VAL A 586 0.42 -37.15 -6.68
N TYR A 587 0.64 -37.22 -7.98
CA TYR A 587 1.05 -36.12 -8.82
C TYR A 587 0.05 -35.92 -9.93
N GLY A 588 -0.16 -34.69 -10.37
CA GLY A 588 -1.11 -34.42 -11.44
C GLY A 588 -1.26 -32.94 -11.77
N GLY A 589 -2.35 -32.69 -12.46
CA GLY A 589 -2.80 -31.35 -12.78
C GLY A 589 -4.29 -31.34 -13.03
N GLN A 590 -4.89 -30.18 -12.90
CA GLN A 590 -6.32 -29.96 -13.10
C GLN A 590 -6.56 -28.87 -14.13
N GLN A 591 -7.65 -29.02 -14.87
CA GLN A 591 -8.25 -27.97 -15.68
C GLN A 591 -9.66 -27.72 -15.19
N PHE A 592 -9.95 -26.48 -14.90
CA PHE A 592 -11.26 -25.98 -14.50
C PHE A 592 -11.89 -25.23 -15.65
N ILE A 593 -13.12 -25.55 -16.00
CA ILE A 593 -13.87 -24.90 -17.07
C ILE A 593 -15.18 -24.42 -16.49
N GLU A 594 -15.29 -23.12 -16.28
CA GLU A 594 -16.48 -22.47 -15.76
C GLU A 594 -17.35 -21.98 -16.92
N ARG A 595 -18.62 -22.32 -16.90
CA ARG A 595 -19.61 -21.71 -17.80
C ARG A 595 -20.26 -20.50 -17.11
N GLU A 596 -20.37 -19.41 -17.83
CA GLU A 596 -21.16 -18.28 -17.38
C GLU A 596 -22.61 -18.73 -17.13
N ALA A 597 -23.27 -18.12 -16.15
CA ALA A 597 -24.69 -18.33 -15.98
C ALA A 597 -25.40 -17.85 -17.26
N ALA A 598 -26.36 -18.65 -17.78
CA ALA A 598 -27.22 -18.16 -18.85
C ALA A 598 -27.86 -16.85 -18.39
N GLU A 599 -27.70 -15.78 -19.19
CA GLU A 599 -28.42 -14.54 -18.91
C GLU A 599 -29.92 -14.88 -18.83
N THR A 600 -30.47 -14.76 -17.63
CA THR A 600 -31.92 -14.80 -17.49
C THR A 600 -32.41 -13.61 -18.28
N PRO A 601 -33.28 -13.77 -19.31
CA PRO A 601 -33.81 -12.64 -20.01
C PRO A 601 -34.37 -11.67 -18.97
N GLU A 602 -33.91 -10.44 -18.95
CA GLU A 602 -34.50 -9.42 -18.09
C GLU A 602 -36.00 -9.43 -18.42
N VAL A 603 -36.80 -9.93 -17.50
CA VAL A 603 -38.24 -9.69 -17.55
C VAL A 603 -38.35 -8.17 -17.53
N PRO A 604 -38.91 -7.54 -18.59
CA PRO A 604 -39.03 -6.10 -18.62
C PRO A 604 -39.71 -5.67 -17.32
N GLU A 605 -39.00 -4.92 -16.48
CA GLU A 605 -39.62 -4.38 -15.26
C GLU A 605 -40.90 -3.66 -15.70
N THR A 606 -42.01 -4.14 -15.23
CA THR A 606 -43.25 -3.41 -15.34
C THR A 606 -43.00 -2.00 -14.83
N PRO A 607 -43.29 -0.95 -15.61
CA PRO A 607 -42.96 0.39 -15.19
C PRO A 607 -43.54 0.65 -13.81
N LYS A 608 -42.65 0.87 -12.81
CA LYS A 608 -43.09 1.27 -11.48
C LYS A 608 -43.84 2.56 -11.59
N GLU A 609 -45.11 2.54 -11.20
CA GLU A 609 -45.97 3.72 -11.15
C GLU A 609 -45.30 4.78 -10.25
N VAL A 610 -44.72 5.80 -10.84
CA VAL A 610 -44.09 6.89 -10.10
C VAL A 610 -45.21 7.76 -9.54
N LYS A 611 -45.55 7.57 -8.28
CA LYS A 611 -46.42 8.51 -7.56
C LYS A 611 -45.68 9.81 -7.35
N VAL A 612 -46.03 10.82 -8.12
CA VAL A 612 -45.56 12.19 -7.92
C VAL A 612 -46.16 12.72 -6.62
N GLN A 613 -45.37 12.89 -5.59
CA GLN A 613 -45.83 13.35 -4.28
C GLN A 613 -46.03 14.88 -4.22
N GLN A 614 -45.34 15.64 -5.04
CA GLN A 614 -45.46 17.10 -5.05
C GLN A 614 -44.93 17.69 -6.36
N ILE A 615 -45.68 18.62 -6.96
CA ILE A 615 -45.24 19.48 -8.06
C ILE A 615 -45.21 20.92 -7.53
N THR A 616 -44.05 21.54 -7.51
CA THR A 616 -43.90 22.96 -7.17
C THR A 616 -43.84 23.76 -8.48
N LEU A 617 -44.80 24.60 -8.71
CA LEU A 617 -44.82 25.50 -9.86
C LEU A 617 -44.26 26.87 -9.44
N THR A 618 -43.22 27.32 -10.09
CA THR A 618 -42.70 28.68 -9.90
C THR A 618 -43.20 29.53 -11.07
N PRO A 619 -44.02 30.57 -10.82
CA PRO A 619 -44.51 31.42 -11.89
C PRO A 619 -43.38 32.27 -12.47
N SER A 620 -43.42 32.47 -13.80
CA SER A 620 -42.41 33.23 -14.55
C SER A 620 -42.57 34.75 -14.43
N THR A 621 -43.60 35.22 -13.73
CA THR A 621 -43.87 36.66 -13.51
C THR A 621 -44.31 36.91 -12.07
N SER A 622 -43.87 38.01 -11.47
CA SER A 622 -44.16 38.39 -10.10
C SER A 622 -45.49 39.17 -9.91
N SER A 623 -46.27 39.38 -10.95
CA SER A 623 -47.56 40.09 -10.83
C SER A 623 -48.55 39.60 -11.90
N VAL A 624 -49.82 39.36 -11.47
CA VAL A 624 -50.95 39.03 -12.32
C VAL A 624 -52.05 40.08 -12.06
N VAL A 625 -52.61 40.63 -13.11
CA VAL A 625 -53.73 41.58 -12.97
C VAL A 625 -55.01 40.81 -12.68
N VAL A 626 -55.83 41.31 -11.76
CA VAL A 626 -57.07 40.64 -11.36
C VAL A 626 -58.01 40.53 -12.57
N GLY A 627 -58.29 39.25 -12.96
CA GLY A 627 -59.21 38.98 -14.12
C GLY A 627 -58.56 38.20 -15.26
N GLU A 628 -57.24 37.97 -15.23
CA GLU A 628 -56.55 37.15 -16.23
C GLU A 628 -56.32 35.71 -15.76
N SER A 629 -56.49 34.74 -16.65
CA SER A 629 -56.23 33.32 -16.39
C SER A 629 -54.77 32.98 -16.70
N LEU A 630 -54.07 32.33 -15.73
CA LEU A 630 -52.71 31.86 -15.89
C LEU A 630 -52.70 30.43 -16.45
N THR A 631 -52.08 30.24 -17.60
CA THR A 631 -51.89 28.91 -18.18
C THR A 631 -50.47 28.45 -17.93
N ALA A 632 -50.28 27.44 -17.06
CA ALA A 632 -48.98 26.83 -16.86
C ALA A 632 -48.82 25.57 -17.71
N ALA A 633 -47.82 25.55 -18.58
CA ALA A 633 -47.46 24.37 -19.36
C ALA A 633 -46.33 23.62 -18.65
N ALA A 634 -46.59 22.38 -18.19
CA ALA A 634 -45.57 21.48 -17.70
C ALA A 634 -45.07 20.56 -18.84
N SER A 635 -43.79 20.62 -19.17
CA SER A 635 -43.19 19.67 -20.10
C SER A 635 -42.39 18.63 -19.31
N LEU A 636 -42.80 17.36 -19.36
CA LEU A 636 -42.01 16.22 -18.90
C LEU A 636 -41.02 15.85 -20.02
N ARG A 637 -39.73 16.03 -19.77
CA ARG A 637 -38.69 15.43 -20.61
C ARG A 637 -38.36 14.06 -20.06
N SER A 638 -38.65 13.01 -20.83
CA SER A 638 -38.14 11.67 -20.55
C SER A 638 -36.65 11.65 -20.86
N ALA A 639 -35.82 11.41 -19.86
CA ALA A 639 -34.43 11.08 -20.07
C ALA A 639 -34.35 9.62 -20.54
N LYS A 640 -33.91 9.40 -21.78
CA LYS A 640 -33.48 8.08 -22.24
C LYS A 640 -32.08 7.85 -21.68
N TRP A 641 -31.97 6.86 -20.85
CA TRP A 641 -30.66 6.29 -20.46
C TRP A 641 -30.29 5.21 -21.49
N TRP A 642 -29.09 5.32 -22.00
CA TRP A 642 -28.37 4.25 -22.71
C TRP A 642 -27.31 3.67 -21.78
#